data_a67d2c25cb15f7d37248867ec7742dcb
#
_entry.id   a67d2c25cb15f7d37248867ec7742dcb
#
_cell.length_a   1.000
_cell.length_b   1.000
_cell.length_c   1.000
_cell.angle_alpha   90.00
_cell.angle_beta   90.00
_cell.angle_gamma   90.00
#
_symmetry.space_group_name_H-M   'P 1'
#
loop_
_entity.id
_entity.type
_entity.pdbx_description
1 polymer ?
#
loop_
_entity_poly.entity_id
_entity_poly.type
_entity_poly.pdbx_seq_one_letter_code
_entity_poly.pdbx_strand_id
1 'polypeptide(L)'
;MMASWRGFFFIGHHSKSLPLSYPMNFELTSQYKPTGDQPEAINQLVAGLQQNIPAQTLLGVTGSGKTFTIANVIAQVNRPTLIVSHNKTLAAQLYSEFKAFFPQNAVEYFVSYYDYYQPEAYLATTDTYIEKDMAINAEIEKMRLRTTTSLLSGRRDVIVVSSVSCLYGMADPSVFSDCIITLKRGMTYPRSRLMRDLAASYYINNKVDFTSGSFRVNGDTIDIFPAIEGYDGVAYRVEYWDDEIDSLSVIHPVSGTIQGELDNLSIYPANLFVTTKEQTKQAIEEIKKDLALRVAELESMEKHYEATRLQERVKYDVEMISEIGYCTGIENYSRYFDGRSAGARPFCLLDYFPQDFLLVVDESHVTIPQVRAMYGGDKARKTSLVDYGFRLPAALDNRPLTFDEFRELTPSTIYISATPAEYELEESEGVIVEQIIRPTGLPDPIIEVRPTEHQVDDLMEEIQQRRERHQRVLVTTLTKRMAEELSEYLQRAGIATAYIHSDVDTLERIRILDELRKGVFDVLVGVNLLREGLDLPEVSLVAILDADKEGFLRSHRSLTQTAGRAARHVEGKVLFYADKITESMQQTIDETADRRERQLAYNKANNITPRQVIKSGISLVSGGDLPSALPAQAQAYIESSIPTKDPMVEHLSASQLRSLLDSTRKKMYEAAKALDFSEAARLRDEANDLETKLLKLERAS
;
A
#
# COMPACT_ATOMS: atom_id res chain seq x y z
N MET A 1 -4.27 40.12 1.57
CA MET A 1 -4.04 39.87 3.00
C MET A 1 -3.16 38.65 3.10
N MET A 2 -1.91 38.88 3.47
CA MET A 2 -0.87 37.83 3.61
C MET A 2 -1.14 37.12 4.94
N ALA A 3 -1.37 35.80 4.87
CA ALA A 3 -1.32 34.92 6.03
C ALA A 3 -0.31 33.81 5.72
N SER A 4 0.86 34.06 6.17
CA SER A 4 1.86 33.33 6.95
C SER A 4 2.03 31.84 6.57
N TRP A 5 2.91 31.61 5.63
CA TRP A 5 3.74 30.41 5.57
C TRP A 5 4.77 30.48 6.72
N ARG A 6 4.43 29.92 7.87
CA ARG A 6 5.36 29.69 8.99
C ARG A 6 5.24 28.22 9.40
N GLY A 7 6.10 27.43 8.88
CA GLY A 7 6.28 26.09 9.33
C GLY A 7 7.29 25.36 8.47
N PHE A 8 8.52 25.39 8.86
CA PHE A 8 9.67 24.55 8.57
C PHE A 8 10.97 25.34 8.35
N PHE A 9 11.28 26.20 9.30
CA PHE A 9 12.66 26.68 9.43
C PHE A 9 12.95 26.87 10.93
N PHE A 10 13.54 25.85 11.56
CA PHE A 10 14.34 26.08 12.74
C PHE A 10 15.75 26.49 12.28
N ILE A 11 15.92 27.75 11.93
CA ILE A 11 17.21 28.39 11.98
C ILE A 11 17.19 29.24 13.24
N GLY A 12 17.49 28.61 14.37
CA GLY A 12 17.88 29.34 15.57
C GLY A 12 19.25 29.95 15.33
N HIS A 13 19.34 31.27 15.33
CA HIS A 13 20.59 31.97 15.48
C HIS A 13 21.31 31.57 16.76
N HIS A 14 22.16 30.56 16.68
CA HIS A 14 23.31 30.41 17.56
C HIS A 14 24.39 29.66 16.79
N SER A 15 25.50 30.35 16.57
CA SER A 15 26.78 29.83 16.13
C SER A 15 27.27 28.76 17.11
N LYS A 16 26.88 27.50 16.90
CA LYS A 16 27.53 26.30 17.43
C LYS A 16 27.35 25.23 16.36
N SER A 17 28.49 24.69 15.89
CA SER A 17 28.54 23.48 15.11
C SER A 17 27.49 22.47 15.60
N LEU A 18 26.42 22.30 14.81
CA LEU A 18 25.50 21.21 15.05
C LEU A 18 26.11 19.96 14.38
N PRO A 19 26.57 18.98 15.18
CA PRO A 19 26.53 17.64 14.64
C PRO A 19 25.07 17.43 14.22
N LEU A 20 24.82 16.77 13.11
CA LEU A 20 23.49 16.27 12.73
C LEU A 20 23.06 15.20 13.78
N SER A 21 22.75 15.63 14.99
CA SER A 21 22.06 14.80 15.95
C SER A 21 20.57 14.90 15.60
N TYR A 22 20.13 14.01 14.72
CA TYR A 22 18.70 13.79 14.56
C TYR A 22 18.10 13.47 15.93
N PRO A 23 16.87 13.92 16.24
CA PRO A 23 16.20 13.51 17.45
C PRO A 23 16.20 11.98 17.48
N MET A 24 16.76 11.40 18.54
CA MET A 24 16.88 9.95 18.66
C MET A 24 15.55 9.33 19.13
N ASN A 25 14.61 10.15 19.58
CA ASN A 25 13.35 9.74 20.19
C ASN A 25 12.16 10.29 19.39
N PHE A 26 11.07 9.55 19.41
CA PHE A 26 9.80 10.02 18.88
C PHE A 26 9.15 11.04 19.81
N GLU A 27 8.71 12.17 19.26
CA GLU A 27 8.00 13.23 19.95
C GLU A 27 6.53 13.27 19.49
N LEU A 28 5.66 12.64 20.28
CA LEU A 28 4.23 12.60 19.99
C LEU A 28 3.58 13.97 20.26
N THR A 29 3.03 14.57 19.23
CA THR A 29 2.26 15.80 19.31
C THR A 29 0.78 15.49 19.12
N SER A 30 -0.06 15.72 20.15
CA SER A 30 -1.49 15.51 20.05
C SER A 30 -2.26 16.39 21.01
N GLN A 31 -3.45 16.86 20.56
CA GLN A 31 -4.43 17.51 21.42
C GLN A 31 -5.26 16.50 22.24
N TYR A 32 -5.18 15.22 21.87
CA TYR A 32 -5.92 14.13 22.51
C TYR A 32 -5.08 13.46 23.58
N LYS A 33 -5.78 12.94 24.61
CA LYS A 33 -5.20 12.05 25.62
C LYS A 33 -5.83 10.66 25.47
N PRO A 34 -5.08 9.60 25.77
CA PRO A 34 -5.65 8.25 25.78
C PRO A 34 -6.86 8.14 26.69
N THR A 35 -7.95 7.60 26.20
CA THR A 35 -9.22 7.43 26.93
C THR A 35 -9.83 6.06 26.65
N GLY A 36 -10.83 5.66 27.43
CA GLY A 36 -11.45 4.34 27.30
C GLY A 36 -10.47 3.21 27.57
N ASP A 37 -10.41 2.27 26.65
CA ASP A 37 -9.50 1.12 26.73
C ASP A 37 -8.07 1.47 26.26
N GLN A 38 -7.86 2.64 25.66
CA GLN A 38 -6.56 3.01 25.07
C GLN A 38 -5.41 2.97 26.07
N PRO A 39 -5.52 3.52 27.33
CA PRO A 39 -4.41 3.44 28.28
C PRO A 39 -3.99 2.02 28.60
N GLU A 40 -4.94 1.12 28.80
CA GLU A 40 -4.67 -0.28 29.09
C GLU A 40 -4.08 -1.01 27.87
N ALA A 41 -4.65 -0.79 26.69
CA ALA A 41 -4.14 -1.35 25.44
C ALA A 41 -2.69 -0.91 25.15
N ILE A 42 -2.38 0.38 25.36
CA ILE A 42 -1.01 0.91 25.21
C ILE A 42 -0.07 0.19 26.20
N ASN A 43 -0.45 0.10 27.46
CA ASN A 43 0.39 -0.52 28.50
C ASN A 43 0.66 -2.00 28.20
N GLN A 44 -0.37 -2.75 27.78
CA GLN A 44 -0.22 -4.17 27.42
C GLN A 44 0.69 -4.36 26.21
N LEU A 45 0.48 -3.60 25.14
CA LEU A 45 1.32 -3.67 23.93
C LEU A 45 2.77 -3.30 24.21
N VAL A 46 3.01 -2.23 24.97
CA VAL A 46 4.36 -1.81 25.36
C VAL A 46 5.04 -2.85 26.25
N ALA A 47 4.33 -3.40 27.23
CA ALA A 47 4.86 -4.44 28.12
C ALA A 47 5.23 -5.71 27.31
N GLY A 48 4.40 -6.12 26.36
CA GLY A 48 4.69 -7.24 25.45
C GLY A 48 5.94 -7.01 24.61
N LEU A 49 6.09 -5.81 24.03
CA LEU A 49 7.29 -5.45 23.26
C LEU A 49 8.56 -5.40 24.12
N GLN A 50 8.46 -4.96 25.38
CA GLN A 50 9.58 -4.95 26.32
C GLN A 50 9.99 -6.37 26.76
N GLN A 51 9.04 -7.28 26.79
CA GLN A 51 9.27 -8.71 27.08
C GLN A 51 9.70 -9.50 25.82
N ASN A 52 9.86 -8.83 24.67
CA ASN A 52 10.19 -9.42 23.38
C ASN A 52 9.17 -10.48 22.92
N ILE A 53 7.89 -10.29 23.21
CA ILE A 53 6.81 -11.11 22.64
C ILE A 53 6.81 -10.89 21.12
N PRO A 54 6.95 -11.95 20.31
CA PRO A 54 7.17 -11.80 18.86
C PRO A 54 5.93 -11.28 18.10
N ALA A 55 4.72 -11.59 18.60
CA ALA A 55 3.48 -11.21 17.96
C ALA A 55 2.41 -10.83 18.99
N GLN A 56 1.70 -9.75 18.74
CA GLN A 56 0.58 -9.28 19.56
C GLN A 56 -0.57 -8.87 18.67
N THR A 57 -1.80 -9.11 19.07
CA THR A 57 -3.01 -8.74 18.33
C THR A 57 -3.80 -7.67 19.07
N LEU A 58 -3.99 -6.51 18.41
CA LEU A 58 -4.89 -5.45 18.86
C LEU A 58 -6.25 -5.60 18.16
N LEU A 59 -7.24 -6.07 18.91
CA LEU A 59 -8.64 -6.05 18.48
C LEU A 59 -9.20 -4.67 18.75
N GLY A 60 -9.30 -3.84 17.70
CA GLY A 60 -9.79 -2.48 17.85
C GLY A 60 -10.98 -2.22 16.94
N VAL A 61 -12.15 -1.92 17.51
CA VAL A 61 -13.34 -1.61 16.71
C VAL A 61 -13.16 -0.34 15.89
N THR A 62 -13.94 -0.20 14.84
CA THR A 62 -13.92 1.01 13.99
C THR A 62 -14.24 2.25 14.82
N GLY A 63 -13.39 3.27 14.76
CA GLY A 63 -13.56 4.52 15.52
C GLY A 63 -13.07 4.49 16.97
N SER A 64 -12.41 3.41 17.43
CA SER A 64 -11.80 3.36 18.76
C SER A 64 -10.48 4.14 18.88
N GLY A 65 -9.92 4.63 17.76
CA GLY A 65 -8.66 5.40 17.74
C GLY A 65 -7.42 4.52 17.73
N LYS A 66 -7.44 3.39 17.02
CA LYS A 66 -6.31 2.45 16.87
C LYS A 66 -5.00 3.14 16.45
N THR A 67 -5.05 4.05 15.46
CA THR A 67 -3.88 4.80 14.99
C THR A 67 -3.23 5.60 16.13
N PHE A 68 -4.04 6.25 16.96
CA PHE A 68 -3.55 7.02 18.11
C PHE A 68 -2.93 6.11 19.20
N THR A 69 -3.52 4.95 19.43
CA THR A 69 -2.95 3.92 20.34
C THR A 69 -1.58 3.49 19.85
N ILE A 70 -1.42 3.15 18.58
CA ILE A 70 -0.13 2.76 18.01
C ILE A 70 0.88 3.92 18.04
N ALA A 71 0.45 5.16 17.77
CA ALA A 71 1.33 6.32 17.91
C ALA A 71 1.89 6.45 19.34
N ASN A 72 1.06 6.23 20.37
CA ASN A 72 1.52 6.20 21.77
C ASN A 72 2.46 5.03 22.06
N VAL A 73 2.23 3.85 21.48
CA VAL A 73 3.15 2.71 21.62
C VAL A 73 4.50 3.04 21.00
N ILE A 74 4.53 3.55 19.76
CA ILE A 74 5.75 3.95 19.05
C ILE A 74 6.55 4.96 19.86
N ALA A 75 5.89 6.00 20.38
CA ALA A 75 6.53 7.03 21.20
C ALA A 75 7.17 6.47 22.47
N GLN A 76 6.60 5.42 23.08
CA GLN A 76 7.13 4.81 24.30
C GLN A 76 8.25 3.81 24.03
N VAL A 77 8.18 3.03 22.94
CA VAL A 77 9.19 2.01 22.65
C VAL A 77 10.40 2.54 21.90
N ASN A 78 10.27 3.68 21.22
CA ASN A 78 11.34 4.35 20.46
C ASN A 78 12.08 3.42 19.47
N ARG A 79 11.33 2.58 18.75
CA ARG A 79 11.86 1.70 17.69
C ARG A 79 11.49 2.22 16.32
N PRO A 80 12.38 2.17 15.32
CA PRO A 80 11.98 2.37 13.92
C PRO A 80 10.79 1.47 13.59
N THR A 81 9.79 1.99 12.91
CA THR A 81 8.52 1.29 12.74
C THR A 81 8.13 1.23 11.27
N LEU A 82 7.77 0.03 10.80
CA LEU A 82 7.14 -0.19 9.52
C LEU A 82 5.64 -0.47 9.72
N ILE A 83 4.80 0.31 9.07
CA ILE A 83 3.34 0.13 9.08
C ILE A 83 2.92 -0.35 7.70
N VAL A 84 2.37 -1.56 7.60
CA VAL A 84 1.93 -2.14 6.34
C VAL A 84 0.42 -2.16 6.27
N SER A 85 -0.11 -1.64 5.16
CA SER A 85 -1.53 -1.62 4.84
C SER A 85 -1.79 -2.34 3.51
N HIS A 86 -2.99 -2.87 3.33
CA HIS A 86 -3.36 -3.65 2.15
C HIS A 86 -3.56 -2.82 0.87
N ASN A 87 -3.72 -1.49 0.97
CA ASN A 87 -3.87 -0.63 -0.21
C ASN A 87 -3.23 0.77 -0.03
N LYS A 88 -3.00 1.46 -1.16
CA LYS A 88 -2.36 2.78 -1.20
C LYS A 88 -3.17 3.87 -0.49
N THR A 89 -4.50 3.85 -0.59
CA THR A 89 -5.37 4.89 0.00
C THR A 89 -5.32 4.86 1.50
N LEU A 90 -5.45 3.66 2.08
CA LEU A 90 -5.35 3.50 3.53
C LEU A 90 -3.94 3.84 4.02
N ALA A 91 -2.91 3.44 3.27
CA ALA A 91 -1.53 3.83 3.55
C ALA A 91 -1.35 5.37 3.52
N ALA A 92 -1.96 6.08 2.55
CA ALA A 92 -1.90 7.54 2.48
C ALA A 92 -2.63 8.21 3.66
N GLN A 93 -3.77 7.68 4.07
CA GLN A 93 -4.48 8.15 5.27
C GLN A 93 -3.64 7.97 6.52
N LEU A 94 -3.07 6.78 6.73
CA LEU A 94 -2.21 6.48 7.88
C LEU A 94 -0.96 7.38 7.88
N TYR A 95 -0.33 7.58 6.70
CA TYR A 95 0.80 8.49 6.56
C TYR A 95 0.44 9.91 7.04
N SER A 96 -0.70 10.45 6.60
CA SER A 96 -1.16 11.77 7.02
C SER A 96 -1.42 11.85 8.53
N GLU A 97 -2.07 10.83 9.10
CA GLU A 97 -2.34 10.75 10.55
C GLU A 97 -1.03 10.68 11.35
N PHE A 98 -0.09 9.79 10.98
CA PHE A 98 1.21 9.69 11.68
C PHE A 98 2.06 10.93 11.49
N LYS A 99 2.02 11.58 10.33
CA LYS A 99 2.72 12.86 10.09
C LYS A 99 2.21 13.98 10.99
N ALA A 100 0.90 13.99 11.26
CA ALA A 100 0.30 14.93 12.21
C ALA A 100 0.69 14.62 13.66
N PHE A 101 0.81 13.33 14.03
CA PHE A 101 1.24 12.92 15.36
C PHE A 101 2.74 13.12 15.60
N PHE A 102 3.56 13.02 14.58
CA PHE A 102 5.02 13.10 14.65
C PHE A 102 5.60 14.15 13.68
N PRO A 103 5.26 15.43 13.84
CA PRO A 103 5.66 16.48 12.89
C PRO A 103 7.18 16.73 12.87
N GLN A 104 7.91 16.39 13.94
CA GLN A 104 9.36 16.57 14.06
C GLN A 104 10.18 15.33 13.69
N ASN A 105 9.53 14.18 13.53
CA ASN A 105 10.19 12.91 13.23
C ASN A 105 10.08 12.56 11.74
N ALA A 106 10.86 11.57 11.29
CA ALA A 106 10.77 11.08 9.92
C ALA A 106 9.56 10.15 9.76
N VAL A 107 8.49 10.67 9.21
CA VAL A 107 7.38 9.86 8.74
C VAL A 107 7.45 9.81 7.23
N GLU A 108 7.60 8.61 6.68
CA GLU A 108 7.89 8.35 5.28
C GLU A 108 6.79 7.52 4.63
N TYR A 109 6.63 7.67 3.31
CA TYR A 109 5.60 7.00 2.53
C TYR A 109 6.23 6.10 1.45
N PHE A 110 5.94 4.80 1.49
CA PHE A 110 6.55 3.83 0.60
C PHE A 110 5.49 2.92 -0.03
N VAL A 111 5.03 3.27 -1.21
CA VAL A 111 4.05 2.48 -1.96
C VAL A 111 4.56 2.21 -3.38
N SER A 112 3.83 1.44 -4.18
CA SER A 112 4.15 1.24 -5.59
C SER A 112 4.16 2.59 -6.32
N TYR A 113 5.23 2.85 -7.07
CA TYR A 113 5.44 4.11 -7.80
C TYR A 113 4.84 4.11 -9.21
N TYR A 114 4.09 3.06 -9.57
CA TYR A 114 3.38 3.02 -10.84
C TYR A 114 2.01 3.68 -10.74
N ASP A 115 1.70 4.60 -11.65
CA ASP A 115 0.34 5.09 -11.87
C ASP A 115 -0.48 4.08 -12.65
N TYR A 116 0.16 3.41 -13.61
CA TYR A 116 -0.38 2.29 -14.35
C TYR A 116 0.68 1.19 -14.44
N TYR A 117 0.27 -0.06 -14.30
CA TYR A 117 1.15 -1.21 -14.41
C TYR A 117 0.44 -2.41 -15.04
N GLN A 118 0.86 -2.78 -16.24
CA GLN A 118 0.50 -4.02 -16.89
C GLN A 118 1.72 -4.94 -16.85
N PRO A 119 1.70 -6.04 -16.08
CA PRO A 119 2.82 -6.96 -16.04
C PRO A 119 2.98 -7.70 -17.37
N GLU A 120 4.24 -7.97 -17.75
CA GLU A 120 4.55 -8.87 -18.86
C GLU A 120 3.98 -10.26 -18.59
N ALA A 121 3.29 -10.86 -19.56
CA ALA A 121 2.72 -12.20 -19.44
C ALA A 121 2.69 -12.93 -20.78
N TYR A 122 2.68 -14.25 -20.73
CA TYR A 122 2.47 -15.09 -21.91
C TYR A 122 1.37 -16.11 -21.69
N LEU A 123 0.45 -16.14 -22.63
CA LEU A 123 -0.73 -16.98 -22.69
C LEU A 123 -0.46 -18.16 -23.63
N ALA A 124 -0.01 -19.29 -23.12
CA ALA A 124 0.26 -20.46 -23.94
C ALA A 124 -0.98 -21.00 -24.67
N THR A 125 -2.18 -20.81 -24.09
CA THR A 125 -3.45 -21.29 -24.67
C THR A 125 -3.90 -20.52 -25.90
N THR A 126 -3.52 -19.26 -26.03
CA THR A 126 -3.89 -18.37 -27.15
C THR A 126 -2.67 -17.92 -27.94
N ASP A 127 -1.47 -18.36 -27.57
CA ASP A 127 -0.18 -17.89 -28.12
C ASP A 127 -0.10 -16.34 -28.11
N THR A 128 -0.54 -15.75 -27.00
CA THR A 128 -0.61 -14.28 -26.87
C THR A 128 0.46 -13.80 -25.88
N TYR A 129 1.36 -12.96 -26.36
CA TYR A 129 2.30 -12.23 -25.52
C TYR A 129 1.75 -10.86 -25.16
N ILE A 130 1.70 -10.57 -23.87
CA ILE A 130 1.31 -9.28 -23.30
C ILE A 130 2.59 -8.55 -22.92
N GLU A 131 2.85 -7.45 -23.60
CA GLU A 131 4.00 -6.62 -23.31
C GLU A 131 3.80 -5.86 -21.99
N LYS A 132 4.91 -5.68 -21.25
CA LYS A 132 4.91 -4.84 -20.05
C LYS A 132 4.62 -3.38 -20.44
N ASP A 133 3.60 -2.81 -19.82
CA ASP A 133 3.28 -1.38 -19.93
C ASP A 133 3.20 -0.73 -18.55
N MET A 134 3.73 0.48 -18.40
CA MET A 134 3.77 1.16 -17.11
C MET A 134 3.90 2.67 -17.26
N ALA A 135 3.27 3.38 -16.33
CA ALA A 135 3.49 4.81 -16.11
C ALA A 135 4.07 5.03 -14.71
N ILE A 136 5.22 5.68 -14.62
CA ILE A 136 5.92 5.95 -13.35
C ILE A 136 5.47 7.29 -12.80
N ASN A 137 5.15 7.33 -11.52
CA ASN A 137 4.92 8.55 -10.76
C ASN A 137 6.22 9.04 -10.15
N ALA A 138 6.78 10.09 -10.71
CA ALA A 138 8.07 10.65 -10.29
C ALA A 138 8.07 11.16 -8.83
N GLU A 139 6.93 11.60 -8.31
CA GLU A 139 6.85 12.10 -6.94
C GLU A 139 6.84 10.95 -5.92
N ILE A 140 6.12 9.87 -6.20
CA ILE A 140 6.18 8.67 -5.36
C ILE A 140 7.58 8.05 -5.42
N GLU A 141 8.25 8.09 -6.56
CA GLU A 141 9.65 7.64 -6.68
C GLU A 141 10.57 8.45 -5.76
N LYS A 142 10.45 9.77 -5.73
CA LYS A 142 11.19 10.66 -4.80
C LYS A 142 10.87 10.34 -3.33
N MET A 143 9.60 10.06 -2.98
CA MET A 143 9.21 9.66 -1.62
C MET A 143 9.86 8.32 -1.23
N ARG A 144 9.95 7.36 -2.15
CA ARG A 144 10.63 6.08 -1.92
C ARG A 144 12.13 6.29 -1.69
N LEU A 145 12.76 7.14 -2.49
CA LEU A 145 14.16 7.49 -2.33
C LEU A 145 14.39 8.19 -0.98
N ARG A 146 13.50 9.06 -0.56
CA ARG A 146 13.55 9.69 0.77
C ARG A 146 13.44 8.66 1.89
N THR A 147 12.55 7.68 1.76
CA THR A 147 12.40 6.59 2.73
C THR A 147 13.72 5.82 2.92
N THR A 148 14.36 5.40 1.81
CA THR A 148 15.66 4.69 1.87
C THR A 148 16.75 5.56 2.49
N THR A 149 16.77 6.84 2.15
CA THR A 149 17.69 7.82 2.73
C THR A 149 17.50 7.95 4.24
N SER A 150 16.27 8.11 4.69
CA SER A 150 15.95 8.22 6.13
C SER A 150 16.38 6.97 6.91
N LEU A 151 16.14 5.78 6.38
CA LEU A 151 16.53 4.52 7.02
C LEU A 151 18.05 4.34 7.08
N LEU A 152 18.79 4.72 6.03
CA LEU A 152 20.25 4.58 5.95
C LEU A 152 21.02 5.74 6.59
N SER A 153 20.35 6.82 6.99
CA SER A 153 21.00 7.97 7.65
C SER A 153 21.45 7.70 9.08
N GLY A 154 21.13 6.53 9.64
CA GLY A 154 21.44 6.16 11.01
C GLY A 154 20.47 6.74 12.07
N ARG A 155 19.43 7.48 11.64
CA ARG A 155 18.37 7.94 12.54
C ARG A 155 17.47 6.79 12.97
N ARG A 156 16.95 6.86 14.16
CA ARG A 156 16.08 5.80 14.72
C ARG A 156 14.62 6.20 14.85
N ASP A 157 14.33 7.48 14.71
CA ASP A 157 12.99 8.07 14.81
C ASP A 157 12.27 8.05 13.44
N VAL A 158 12.24 6.88 12.78
CA VAL A 158 11.67 6.68 11.44
C VAL A 158 10.42 5.83 11.51
N ILE A 159 9.31 6.35 10.99
CA ILE A 159 8.07 5.60 10.71
C ILE A 159 7.91 5.52 9.21
N VAL A 160 7.83 4.33 8.66
CA VAL A 160 7.50 4.12 7.25
C VAL A 160 6.11 3.55 7.13
N VAL A 161 5.23 4.24 6.41
CA VAL A 161 3.90 3.72 6.06
C VAL A 161 3.95 3.20 4.63
N SER A 162 3.66 1.92 4.48
CA SER A 162 3.79 1.20 3.21
C SER A 162 2.54 0.41 2.84
N SER A 163 2.39 0.15 1.54
CA SER A 163 1.55 -0.94 1.06
C SER A 163 2.38 -2.24 1.00
N VAL A 164 1.74 -3.35 0.65
CA VAL A 164 2.44 -4.65 0.45
C VAL A 164 3.55 -4.60 -0.61
N SER A 165 3.68 -3.49 -1.34
CA SER A 165 4.79 -3.26 -2.29
C SER A 165 6.18 -3.24 -1.62
N CYS A 166 6.27 -3.09 -0.31
CA CYS A 166 7.52 -3.20 0.46
C CYS A 166 8.20 -4.57 0.36
N LEU A 167 7.47 -5.60 -0.06
CA LEU A 167 7.95 -6.99 -0.20
C LEU A 167 8.60 -7.28 -1.56
N TYR A 168 8.50 -6.37 -2.52
CA TYR A 168 9.16 -6.49 -3.82
C TYR A 168 10.62 -6.12 -3.77
N GLY A 169 11.38 -6.69 -4.72
CA GLY A 169 12.81 -6.49 -4.85
C GLY A 169 13.24 -5.02 -4.89
N MET A 170 14.29 -4.71 -4.13
CA MET A 170 15.00 -3.44 -4.10
C MET A 170 16.51 -3.71 -4.29
N ALA A 171 17.29 -2.65 -4.45
CA ALA A 171 18.75 -2.74 -4.47
C ALA A 171 19.29 -3.22 -3.11
N ASP A 172 20.50 -3.77 -3.11
CA ASP A 172 21.22 -4.10 -1.87
C ASP A 172 21.48 -2.81 -1.07
N PRO A 173 21.02 -2.73 0.21
CA PRO A 173 21.25 -1.54 1.03
C PRO A 173 22.73 -1.21 1.24
N SER A 174 23.63 -2.20 1.20
CA SER A 174 25.07 -1.97 1.32
C SER A 174 25.63 -1.24 0.12
N VAL A 175 25.24 -1.63 -1.09
CA VAL A 175 25.65 -0.96 -2.35
C VAL A 175 25.12 0.47 -2.39
N PHE A 176 23.89 0.69 -1.97
CA PHE A 176 23.33 2.04 -1.88
C PHE A 176 24.11 2.91 -0.88
N SER A 177 24.46 2.35 0.28
CA SER A 177 25.25 3.04 1.32
C SER A 177 26.66 3.41 0.83
N ASP A 178 27.32 2.52 0.08
CA ASP A 178 28.65 2.75 -0.48
C ASP A 178 28.67 3.88 -1.53
N CYS A 179 27.52 4.15 -2.15
CA CYS A 179 27.36 5.26 -3.11
C CYS A 179 27.02 6.61 -2.46
N ILE A 180 26.90 6.70 -1.13
CA ILE A 180 26.69 7.96 -0.42
C ILE A 180 27.98 8.78 -0.44
N ILE A 181 27.93 9.99 -1.00
CA ILE A 181 29.07 10.90 -1.02
C ILE A 181 29.04 11.74 0.25
N THR A 182 30.04 11.58 1.11
CA THR A 182 30.17 12.37 2.33
C THR A 182 31.28 13.41 2.17
N LEU A 183 30.93 14.67 2.31
CA LEU A 183 31.83 15.81 2.22
C LEU A 183 31.94 16.51 3.57
N LYS A 184 33.13 17.07 3.86
CA LYS A 184 33.37 17.87 5.06
C LYS A 184 34.13 19.12 4.67
N ARG A 185 33.86 20.21 5.34
CA ARG A 185 34.66 21.44 5.22
C ARG A 185 36.12 21.15 5.58
N GLY A 186 37.06 21.65 4.78
CA GLY A 186 38.52 21.41 4.95
C GLY A 186 38.99 20.03 4.48
N MET A 187 38.12 19.22 3.85
CA MET A 187 38.46 17.91 3.32
C MET A 187 39.11 18.05 1.94
N THR A 188 40.25 17.38 1.71
CA THR A 188 40.80 17.23 0.38
C THR A 188 39.94 16.24 -0.42
N TYR A 189 39.20 16.76 -1.39
CA TYR A 189 38.31 15.96 -2.25
C TYR A 189 38.29 16.61 -3.65
N PRO A 190 39.15 16.19 -4.58
CA PRO A 190 39.29 16.86 -5.86
C PRO A 190 37.97 17.03 -6.60
N ARG A 191 37.73 18.22 -7.16
CA ARG A 191 36.50 18.54 -7.90
C ARG A 191 36.19 17.54 -9.01
N SER A 192 37.22 17.07 -9.72
CA SER A 192 37.09 16.05 -10.76
C SER A 192 36.59 14.69 -10.21
N ARG A 193 36.93 14.38 -8.94
CA ARG A 193 36.40 13.19 -8.24
C ARG A 193 34.95 13.37 -7.89
N LEU A 194 34.58 14.52 -7.30
CA LEU A 194 33.16 14.76 -6.94
C LEU A 194 32.24 14.68 -8.17
N MET A 195 32.66 15.27 -9.30
CA MET A 195 31.89 15.18 -10.55
C MET A 195 31.71 13.73 -11.04
N ARG A 196 32.73 12.89 -10.91
CA ARG A 196 32.65 11.46 -11.28
C ARG A 196 31.73 10.70 -10.32
N ASP A 197 31.85 10.97 -9.02
CA ASP A 197 31.06 10.26 -8.00
C ASP A 197 29.59 10.68 -8.06
N LEU A 198 29.30 11.97 -8.36
CA LEU A 198 27.93 12.43 -8.66
C LEU A 198 27.34 11.74 -9.90
N ALA A 199 28.11 11.64 -10.98
CA ALA A 199 27.67 10.96 -12.19
C ALA A 199 27.46 9.44 -11.94
N ALA A 200 28.32 8.82 -11.14
CA ALA A 200 28.17 7.43 -10.71
C ALA A 200 26.94 7.23 -9.81
N SER A 201 26.53 8.26 -9.06
CA SER A 201 25.32 8.30 -8.24
C SER A 201 24.08 8.78 -9.01
N TYR A 202 24.13 8.75 -10.35
CA TYR A 202 23.04 9.09 -11.29
C TYR A 202 22.62 10.56 -11.30
N TYR A 203 23.44 11.50 -10.81
CA TYR A 203 23.22 12.93 -11.03
C TYR A 203 23.60 13.35 -12.43
N ILE A 204 22.77 14.17 -13.06
CA ILE A 204 23.00 14.68 -14.42
C ILE A 204 23.69 16.04 -14.38
N ASN A 205 24.79 16.19 -15.11
CA ASN A 205 25.41 17.49 -15.26
C ASN A 205 24.60 18.37 -16.22
N ASN A 206 23.86 19.34 -15.67
CA ASN A 206 23.00 20.22 -16.46
C ASN A 206 23.20 21.69 -16.01
N LYS A 207 23.74 22.50 -16.91
CA LYS A 207 23.98 23.95 -16.66
C LYS A 207 22.78 24.82 -17.00
N VAL A 208 21.93 24.36 -17.89
CA VAL A 208 20.84 25.16 -18.45
C VAL A 208 19.57 24.99 -17.62
N ASP A 209 19.25 23.75 -17.29
CA ASP A 209 18.05 23.40 -16.54
C ASP A 209 18.47 22.70 -15.24
N PHE A 210 18.57 23.49 -14.16
CA PHE A 210 18.97 23.00 -12.85
C PHE A 210 17.77 22.45 -12.09
N THR A 211 17.54 21.16 -12.28
CA THR A 211 16.40 20.41 -11.72
C THR A 211 16.84 19.39 -10.67
N SER A 212 15.89 18.86 -9.91
CA SER A 212 16.14 17.77 -8.94
C SER A 212 16.87 16.59 -9.61
N GLY A 213 17.91 16.05 -8.94
CA GLY A 213 18.77 15.00 -9.50
C GLY A 213 19.84 15.52 -10.47
N SER A 214 20.11 16.83 -10.50
CA SER A 214 21.16 17.40 -11.34
C SER A 214 22.23 18.13 -10.52
N PHE A 215 23.39 18.35 -11.16
CA PHE A 215 24.43 19.24 -10.65
C PHE A 215 24.94 20.16 -11.76
N ARG A 216 25.49 21.31 -11.38
CA ARG A 216 26.11 22.23 -12.31
C ARG A 216 27.47 22.73 -11.77
N VAL A 217 28.38 23.00 -12.67
CA VAL A 217 29.74 23.43 -12.33
C VAL A 217 29.97 24.85 -12.85
N ASN A 218 30.33 25.76 -11.97
CA ASN A 218 30.63 27.15 -12.27
C ASN A 218 31.98 27.54 -11.63
N GLY A 219 33.07 27.47 -12.41
CA GLY A 219 34.43 27.74 -11.88
C GLY A 219 34.81 26.74 -10.80
N ASP A 220 35.10 27.24 -9.61
CA ASP A 220 35.49 26.44 -8.44
C ASP A 220 34.30 26.06 -7.55
N THR A 221 33.08 26.21 -8.09
CA THR A 221 31.83 25.92 -7.37
C THR A 221 31.08 24.80 -8.05
N ILE A 222 30.52 23.85 -7.27
CA ILE A 222 29.60 22.84 -7.72
C ILE A 222 28.28 23.02 -6.95
N ASP A 223 27.20 23.30 -7.66
CA ASP A 223 25.84 23.29 -7.10
C ASP A 223 25.18 21.94 -7.38
N ILE A 224 24.56 21.34 -6.36
CA ILE A 224 23.95 19.99 -6.41
C ILE A 224 22.51 20.10 -5.95
N PHE A 225 21.57 19.68 -6.80
CA PHE A 225 20.15 19.65 -6.47
C PHE A 225 19.75 18.22 -6.15
N PRO A 226 19.47 17.92 -4.85
CA PRO A 226 19.09 16.55 -4.44
C PRO A 226 17.89 15.99 -5.20
N ALA A 227 17.91 14.70 -5.44
CA ALA A 227 16.78 13.98 -6.07
C ALA A 227 15.66 13.60 -5.10
N ILE A 228 15.78 14.00 -3.84
CA ILE A 228 14.93 13.57 -2.72
C ILE A 228 13.75 14.54 -2.57
N GLU A 229 12.54 14.04 -2.32
CA GLU A 229 11.35 14.85 -2.04
C GLU A 229 11.55 15.74 -0.80
N GLY A 230 10.95 16.93 -0.84
CA GLY A 230 11.03 17.92 0.24
C GLY A 230 12.27 18.82 0.15
N TYR A 231 13.11 18.66 -0.88
CA TYR A 231 14.25 19.51 -1.17
C TYR A 231 14.03 20.44 -2.37
N ASP A 232 12.79 20.60 -2.85
CA ASP A 232 12.48 21.41 -4.05
C ASP A 232 12.94 22.89 -3.93
N GLY A 233 13.03 23.40 -2.70
CA GLY A 233 13.56 24.74 -2.41
C GLY A 233 15.02 24.75 -1.94
N VAL A 234 15.73 23.62 -2.00
CA VAL A 234 17.06 23.45 -1.40
C VAL A 234 18.01 22.82 -2.41
N ALA A 235 19.17 23.46 -2.60
CA ALA A 235 20.31 22.84 -3.28
C ALA A 235 21.56 23.05 -2.41
N TYR A 236 22.57 22.28 -2.66
CA TYR A 236 23.83 22.36 -1.94
C TYR A 236 24.88 22.99 -2.83
N ARG A 237 25.70 23.86 -2.26
CA ARG A 237 26.85 24.44 -2.90
C ARG A 237 28.12 23.97 -2.23
N VAL A 238 29.07 23.49 -3.04
CA VAL A 238 30.41 23.10 -2.65
C VAL A 238 31.38 24.06 -3.31
N GLU A 239 32.10 24.86 -2.52
CA GLU A 239 33.13 25.77 -3.00
C GLU A 239 34.50 25.21 -2.72
N TYR A 240 35.39 25.37 -3.67
CA TYR A 240 36.75 24.80 -3.64
C TYR A 240 37.82 25.84 -3.59
N TRP A 241 38.84 25.56 -2.79
CA TRP A 241 40.16 26.19 -2.90
C TRP A 241 41.13 25.10 -3.34
N ASP A 242 41.50 25.12 -4.63
CA ASP A 242 42.27 24.05 -5.28
C ASP A 242 41.52 22.68 -5.19
N ASP A 243 42.07 21.70 -4.50
CA ASP A 243 41.48 20.38 -4.28
C ASP A 243 40.83 20.22 -2.88
N GLU A 244 40.81 21.28 -2.09
CA GLU A 244 40.22 21.31 -0.75
C GLU A 244 38.82 21.96 -0.79
N ILE A 245 37.87 21.42 0.00
CA ILE A 245 36.53 21.99 0.19
C ILE A 245 36.64 23.19 1.15
N ASP A 246 36.52 24.39 0.64
CA ASP A 246 36.56 25.62 1.42
C ASP A 246 35.28 25.87 2.18
N SER A 247 34.13 25.73 1.49
CA SER A 247 32.84 25.93 2.10
C SER A 247 31.77 24.94 1.58
N LEU A 248 30.80 24.64 2.46
CA LEU A 248 29.58 23.89 2.15
C LEU A 248 28.40 24.76 2.53
N SER A 249 27.48 25.00 1.61
CA SER A 249 26.32 25.86 1.85
C SER A 249 25.02 25.26 1.34
N VAL A 250 23.92 25.60 2.02
CA VAL A 250 22.56 25.40 1.52
C VAL A 250 22.17 26.62 0.71
N ILE A 251 21.73 26.45 -0.51
CA ILE A 251 21.30 27.53 -1.40
C ILE A 251 19.89 27.33 -1.91
N HIS A 252 19.25 28.42 -2.32
CA HIS A 252 18.00 28.33 -3.06
C HIS A 252 18.31 27.99 -4.54
N PRO A 253 17.73 26.91 -5.12
CA PRO A 253 18.14 26.40 -6.44
C PRO A 253 17.96 27.40 -7.58
N VAL A 254 16.93 28.26 -7.53
CA VAL A 254 16.64 29.24 -8.58
C VAL A 254 17.43 30.53 -8.39
N SER A 255 17.48 31.11 -7.18
CA SER A 255 18.13 32.40 -6.94
C SER A 255 19.64 32.25 -6.61
N GLY A 256 20.08 31.06 -6.20
CA GLY A 256 21.45 30.81 -5.75
C GLY A 256 21.81 31.49 -4.41
N THR A 257 20.83 32.07 -3.70
CA THR A 257 21.05 32.75 -2.41
C THR A 257 21.37 31.73 -1.33
N ILE A 258 22.41 31.99 -0.55
CA ILE A 258 22.82 31.15 0.58
C ILE A 258 21.77 31.27 1.69
N GLN A 259 21.29 30.13 2.14
CA GLN A 259 20.31 29.98 3.22
C GLN A 259 20.95 29.53 4.54
N GLY A 260 22.13 28.90 4.47
CA GLY A 260 22.88 28.41 5.63
C GLY A 260 24.19 27.80 5.24
N GLU A 261 25.09 27.64 6.22
CA GLU A 261 26.39 26.97 6.06
C GLU A 261 26.36 25.61 6.73
N LEU A 262 27.11 24.64 6.20
CA LEU A 262 27.22 23.27 6.69
C LEU A 262 28.70 22.93 6.96
N ASP A 263 28.96 22.17 8.01
CA ASP A 263 30.28 21.58 8.26
C ASP A 263 30.43 20.21 7.57
N ASN A 264 29.33 19.50 7.38
CA ASN A 264 29.27 18.18 6.76
C ASN A 264 28.06 18.10 5.80
N LEU A 265 28.24 17.40 4.69
CA LEU A 265 27.17 17.16 3.71
C LEU A 265 27.20 15.70 3.26
N SER A 266 26.07 15.02 3.32
CA SER A 266 25.87 13.69 2.71
C SER A 266 24.96 13.82 1.51
N ILE A 267 25.44 13.36 0.35
CA ILE A 267 24.70 13.36 -0.91
C ILE A 267 24.33 11.92 -1.22
N TYR A 268 23.04 11.64 -1.29
CA TYR A 268 22.49 10.32 -1.57
C TYR A 268 22.31 10.12 -3.07
N PRO A 269 22.40 8.87 -3.58
CA PRO A 269 22.17 8.59 -4.99
C PRO A 269 20.82 9.11 -5.50
N ALA A 270 20.79 9.53 -6.76
CA ALA A 270 19.58 10.04 -7.40
C ALA A 270 18.63 8.93 -7.91
N ASN A 271 18.99 7.67 -7.76
CA ASN A 271 18.20 6.51 -8.15
C ASN A 271 18.29 5.42 -7.07
N LEU A 272 17.20 4.64 -6.90
CA LEU A 272 17.16 3.51 -5.97
C LEU A 272 18.04 2.33 -6.43
N PHE A 273 18.20 2.15 -7.73
CA PHE A 273 18.99 1.08 -8.31
C PHE A 273 20.32 1.64 -8.81
N VAL A 274 21.35 1.51 -7.99
CA VAL A 274 22.70 1.95 -8.29
C VAL A 274 23.57 0.75 -8.57
N THR A 275 24.31 0.75 -9.68
CA THR A 275 25.28 -0.29 -10.06
C THR A 275 26.58 0.34 -10.54
N THR A 276 27.71 -0.31 -10.25
CA THR A 276 28.99 0.12 -10.77
C THR A 276 29.23 -0.42 -12.19
N LYS A 277 30.12 0.23 -12.95
CA LYS A 277 30.49 -0.26 -14.29
C LYS A 277 31.09 -1.66 -14.26
N GLU A 278 31.81 -1.97 -13.20
CA GLU A 278 32.43 -3.28 -12.98
C GLU A 278 31.36 -4.33 -12.73
N GLN A 279 30.38 -4.05 -11.87
CA GLN A 279 29.23 -4.94 -11.62
C GLN A 279 28.41 -5.16 -12.90
N THR A 280 28.18 -4.09 -13.69
CA THR A 280 27.45 -4.21 -14.96
C THR A 280 28.16 -5.13 -15.94
N LYS A 281 29.50 -5.03 -16.08
CA LYS A 281 30.28 -5.92 -16.93
C LYS A 281 30.21 -7.38 -16.47
N GLN A 282 30.36 -7.60 -15.17
CA GLN A 282 30.25 -8.92 -14.59
C GLN A 282 28.87 -9.53 -14.82
N ALA A 283 27.80 -8.75 -14.57
CA ALA A 283 26.42 -9.17 -14.82
C ALA A 283 26.21 -9.58 -16.28
N ILE A 284 26.69 -8.80 -17.25
CA ILE A 284 26.63 -9.10 -18.67
C ILE A 284 27.30 -10.45 -19.00
N GLU A 285 28.47 -10.72 -18.45
CA GLU A 285 29.18 -11.99 -18.68
C GLU A 285 28.42 -13.19 -18.09
N GLU A 286 27.81 -13.03 -16.92
CA GLU A 286 26.98 -14.08 -16.32
C GLU A 286 25.68 -14.29 -17.09
N ILE A 287 25.01 -13.22 -17.55
CA ILE A 287 23.82 -13.30 -18.42
C ILE A 287 24.15 -14.09 -19.68
N LYS A 288 25.29 -13.86 -20.33
CA LYS A 288 25.71 -14.56 -21.55
C LYS A 288 25.95 -16.05 -21.28
N LYS A 289 26.55 -16.40 -20.13
CA LYS A 289 26.75 -17.81 -19.73
C LYS A 289 25.43 -18.52 -19.52
N ASP A 290 24.52 -17.92 -18.74
CA ASP A 290 23.22 -18.51 -18.46
C ASP A 290 22.35 -18.60 -19.74
N LEU A 291 22.47 -17.63 -20.65
CA LEU A 291 21.84 -17.72 -21.97
C LEU A 291 22.33 -18.93 -22.76
N ALA A 292 23.65 -19.16 -22.85
CA ALA A 292 24.20 -20.28 -23.59
C ALA A 292 23.72 -21.61 -23.01
N LEU A 293 23.69 -21.75 -21.68
CA LEU A 293 23.21 -22.95 -21.00
C LEU A 293 21.71 -23.17 -21.27
N ARG A 294 20.89 -22.13 -21.15
CA ARG A 294 19.45 -22.25 -21.34
C ARG A 294 19.05 -22.52 -22.78
N VAL A 295 19.74 -21.93 -23.76
CA VAL A 295 19.55 -22.22 -25.17
C VAL A 295 19.85 -23.67 -25.47
N ALA A 296 21.00 -24.21 -25.01
CA ALA A 296 21.34 -25.61 -25.20
C ALA A 296 20.33 -26.57 -24.54
N GLU A 297 19.78 -26.19 -23.36
CA GLU A 297 18.74 -26.96 -22.69
C GLU A 297 17.45 -26.99 -23.51
N LEU A 298 16.98 -25.83 -24.02
CA LEU A 298 15.77 -25.72 -24.85
C LEU A 298 15.93 -26.50 -26.15
N GLU A 299 17.09 -26.42 -26.81
CA GLU A 299 17.40 -27.20 -28.01
C GLU A 299 17.35 -28.69 -27.72
N SER A 300 17.88 -29.15 -26.58
CA SER A 300 17.83 -30.56 -26.15
C SER A 300 16.40 -31.07 -25.92
N MET A 301 15.47 -30.14 -25.62
CA MET A 301 14.05 -30.42 -25.45
C MET A 301 13.24 -30.25 -26.77
N GLU A 302 13.92 -30.08 -27.90
CA GLU A 302 13.31 -29.82 -29.24
C GLU A 302 12.50 -28.51 -29.29
N LYS A 303 12.74 -27.57 -28.36
CA LYS A 303 12.08 -26.23 -28.28
C LYS A 303 12.90 -25.20 -29.07
N HIS A 304 13.01 -25.37 -30.38
CA HIS A 304 13.87 -24.52 -31.22
C HIS A 304 13.36 -23.08 -31.35
N TYR A 305 12.04 -22.87 -31.37
CA TYR A 305 11.45 -21.55 -31.48
C TYR A 305 11.68 -20.73 -30.18
N GLU A 306 11.51 -21.38 -29.03
CA GLU A 306 11.76 -20.79 -27.72
C GLU A 306 13.25 -20.46 -27.54
N ALA A 307 14.15 -21.33 -28.00
CA ALA A 307 15.59 -21.12 -27.96
C ALA A 307 16.00 -19.89 -28.80
N THR A 308 15.49 -19.78 -30.03
CA THR A 308 15.77 -18.64 -30.92
C THR A 308 15.22 -17.34 -30.34
N ARG A 309 13.97 -17.34 -29.87
CA ARG A 309 13.31 -16.18 -29.24
C ARG A 309 14.11 -15.68 -28.05
N LEU A 310 14.51 -16.56 -27.15
CA LEU A 310 15.30 -16.23 -25.97
C LEU A 310 16.64 -15.62 -26.36
N GLN A 311 17.31 -16.22 -27.35
CA GLN A 311 18.61 -15.76 -27.80
C GLN A 311 18.54 -14.35 -28.40
N GLU A 312 17.57 -14.06 -29.25
CA GLU A 312 17.37 -12.74 -29.83
C GLU A 312 17.03 -11.69 -28.77
N ARG A 313 16.10 -12.00 -27.87
CA ARG A 313 15.68 -11.10 -26.81
C ARG A 313 16.82 -10.74 -25.88
N VAL A 314 17.54 -11.75 -25.37
CA VAL A 314 18.62 -11.49 -24.40
C VAL A 314 19.81 -10.79 -25.04
N LYS A 315 20.15 -11.09 -26.32
CA LYS A 315 21.19 -10.34 -27.05
C LYS A 315 20.83 -8.87 -27.13
N TYR A 316 19.60 -8.55 -27.54
CA TYR A 316 19.13 -7.19 -27.61
C TYR A 316 19.17 -6.48 -26.22
N ASP A 317 18.69 -7.14 -25.17
CA ASP A 317 18.70 -6.61 -23.80
C ASP A 317 20.15 -6.32 -23.33
N VAL A 318 21.12 -7.23 -23.63
CA VAL A 318 22.53 -7.07 -23.31
C VAL A 318 23.17 -5.90 -24.07
N GLU A 319 22.84 -5.71 -25.35
CA GLU A 319 23.29 -4.55 -26.13
C GLU A 319 22.79 -3.24 -25.51
N MET A 320 21.50 -3.17 -25.17
CA MET A 320 20.92 -2.00 -24.52
C MET A 320 21.58 -1.70 -23.15
N ILE A 321 21.79 -2.72 -22.32
CA ILE A 321 22.47 -2.55 -21.03
C ILE A 321 23.91 -2.08 -21.23
N SER A 322 24.63 -2.58 -22.25
CA SER A 322 26.00 -2.19 -22.53
C SER A 322 26.14 -0.76 -23.00
N GLU A 323 25.23 -0.27 -23.86
CA GLU A 323 25.29 1.04 -24.51
C GLU A 323 24.70 2.16 -23.64
N ILE A 324 23.55 1.92 -23.03
CA ILE A 324 22.79 2.94 -22.29
C ILE A 324 22.60 2.62 -20.79
N GLY A 325 23.07 1.45 -20.33
CA GLY A 325 22.95 1.03 -18.93
C GLY A 325 21.57 0.52 -18.54
N TYR A 326 20.63 0.40 -19.47
CA TYR A 326 19.25 0.05 -19.19
C TYR A 326 18.61 -0.76 -20.35
N CYS A 327 17.66 -1.65 -20.01
CA CYS A 327 16.76 -2.28 -20.98
C CYS A 327 15.35 -2.41 -20.40
N THR A 328 14.34 -2.55 -21.25
CA THR A 328 12.96 -2.81 -20.81
C THR A 328 12.89 -4.18 -20.12
N GLY A 329 12.48 -4.18 -18.85
CA GLY A 329 12.43 -5.39 -18.03
C GLY A 329 13.77 -5.73 -17.38
N ILE A 330 14.66 -4.75 -17.16
CA ILE A 330 15.96 -4.93 -16.51
C ILE A 330 15.85 -5.64 -15.14
N GLU A 331 14.73 -5.50 -14.47
CA GLU A 331 14.46 -6.19 -13.19
C GLU A 331 14.52 -7.72 -13.31
N ASN A 332 14.28 -8.30 -14.49
CA ASN A 332 14.41 -9.73 -14.71
C ASN A 332 15.87 -10.22 -14.66
N TYR A 333 16.82 -9.29 -14.66
CA TYR A 333 18.25 -9.53 -14.54
C TYR A 333 18.82 -9.13 -13.17
N SER A 334 17.97 -8.71 -12.21
CA SER A 334 18.39 -8.16 -10.90
C SER A 334 19.36 -9.07 -10.16
N ARG A 335 19.16 -10.40 -10.22
CA ARG A 335 20.05 -11.38 -9.60
C ARG A 335 21.53 -11.22 -9.98
N TYR A 336 21.81 -10.92 -11.26
CA TYR A 336 23.18 -10.76 -11.76
C TYR A 336 23.82 -9.46 -11.27
N PHE A 337 23.03 -8.38 -11.15
CA PHE A 337 23.49 -7.11 -10.63
C PHE A 337 23.75 -7.13 -9.13
N ASP A 338 22.92 -7.86 -8.38
CA ASP A 338 23.06 -8.03 -6.93
C ASP A 338 24.08 -9.11 -6.54
N GLY A 339 24.60 -9.90 -7.50
CA GLY A 339 25.51 -11.02 -7.25
C GLY A 339 24.89 -12.16 -6.44
N ARG A 340 23.56 -12.27 -6.42
CA ARG A 340 22.85 -13.32 -5.68
C ARG A 340 22.90 -14.66 -6.41
N SER A 341 22.96 -15.75 -5.63
CA SER A 341 22.81 -17.11 -6.18
C SER A 341 21.37 -17.36 -6.64
N ALA A 342 21.17 -18.29 -7.56
CA ALA A 342 19.85 -18.71 -8.02
C ALA A 342 18.98 -19.18 -6.85
N GLY A 343 17.74 -18.72 -6.81
CA GLY A 343 16.77 -19.03 -5.74
C GLY A 343 16.92 -18.21 -4.46
N ALA A 344 18.01 -17.44 -4.31
CA ALA A 344 18.17 -16.56 -3.15
C ALA A 344 17.07 -15.49 -3.11
N ARG A 345 16.62 -15.16 -1.90
CA ARG A 345 15.63 -14.11 -1.73
C ARG A 345 16.15 -12.74 -2.23
N PRO A 346 15.31 -11.90 -2.84
CA PRO A 346 15.69 -10.54 -3.17
C PRO A 346 15.81 -9.67 -1.90
N PHE A 347 16.60 -8.60 -1.97
CA PHE A 347 16.52 -7.53 -1.00
C PHE A 347 15.19 -6.80 -1.15
N CYS A 348 14.65 -6.30 -0.05
CA CYS A 348 13.39 -5.54 -0.03
C CYS A 348 13.48 -4.41 1.00
N LEU A 349 12.40 -3.66 1.19
CA LEU A 349 12.39 -2.55 2.16
C LEU A 349 12.75 -3.00 3.59
N LEU A 350 12.40 -4.23 3.98
CA LEU A 350 12.68 -4.73 5.32
C LEU A 350 14.20 -4.83 5.59
N ASP A 351 15.02 -5.05 4.56
CA ASP A 351 16.48 -5.12 4.70
C ASP A 351 17.15 -3.76 5.00
N TYR A 352 16.43 -2.67 4.80
CA TYR A 352 16.89 -1.32 5.13
C TYR A 352 16.64 -0.93 6.58
N PHE A 353 15.79 -1.70 7.29
CA PHE A 353 15.51 -1.48 8.70
C PHE A 353 16.57 -2.09 9.60
N PRO A 354 16.82 -1.51 10.80
CA PRO A 354 17.61 -2.18 11.81
C PRO A 354 16.87 -3.43 12.33
N GLN A 355 17.62 -4.40 12.86
CA GLN A 355 17.07 -5.69 13.28
C GLN A 355 15.99 -5.63 14.37
N ASP A 356 15.93 -4.55 15.14
CA ASP A 356 14.98 -4.35 16.24
C ASP A 356 13.76 -3.50 15.87
N PHE A 357 13.47 -3.32 14.59
CA PHE A 357 12.30 -2.54 14.17
C PHE A 357 10.98 -3.18 14.60
N LEU A 358 9.95 -2.36 14.69
CA LEU A 358 8.58 -2.78 14.96
C LEU A 358 7.80 -2.87 13.64
N LEU A 359 7.20 -4.03 13.38
CA LEU A 359 6.21 -4.17 12.30
C LEU A 359 4.80 -3.96 12.86
N VAL A 360 4.02 -3.13 12.21
CA VAL A 360 2.59 -2.96 12.46
C VAL A 360 1.82 -3.34 11.20
N VAL A 361 0.95 -4.33 11.29
CA VAL A 361 0.13 -4.77 10.15
C VAL A 361 -1.29 -4.28 10.35
N ASP A 362 -1.66 -3.25 9.60
CA ASP A 362 -3.01 -2.68 9.67
C ASP A 362 -4.00 -3.48 8.82
N GLU A 363 -5.25 -3.59 9.32
CA GLU A 363 -6.29 -4.48 8.77
C GLU A 363 -5.71 -5.86 8.42
N SER A 364 -5.03 -6.48 9.40
CA SER A 364 -4.20 -7.68 9.25
C SER A 364 -4.95 -8.85 8.62
N HIS A 365 -6.25 -9.01 8.92
CA HIS A 365 -7.13 -10.03 8.35
C HIS A 365 -7.28 -9.93 6.81
N VAL A 366 -6.90 -8.79 6.19
CA VAL A 366 -6.84 -8.60 4.73
C VAL A 366 -5.39 -8.57 4.27
N THR A 367 -4.52 -7.86 4.99
CA THR A 367 -3.12 -7.64 4.61
C THR A 367 -2.33 -8.95 4.60
N ILE A 368 -2.48 -9.82 5.60
CA ILE A 368 -1.74 -11.09 5.68
C ILE A 368 -2.11 -12.06 4.56
N PRO A 369 -3.40 -12.32 4.25
CA PRO A 369 -3.75 -13.12 3.08
C PRO A 369 -3.19 -12.58 1.76
N GLN A 370 -3.13 -11.25 1.60
CA GLN A 370 -2.54 -10.63 0.43
C GLN A 370 -1.02 -10.90 0.34
N VAL A 371 -0.28 -10.76 1.45
CA VAL A 371 1.14 -11.09 1.52
C VAL A 371 1.40 -12.55 1.12
N ARG A 372 0.57 -13.48 1.59
CA ARG A 372 0.67 -14.91 1.24
C ARG A 372 0.44 -15.18 -0.25
N ALA A 373 -0.50 -14.48 -0.87
CA ALA A 373 -0.89 -14.72 -2.25
C ALA A 373 0.10 -14.17 -3.30
N MET A 374 0.86 -13.12 -2.95
CA MET A 374 1.70 -12.37 -3.91
C MET A 374 2.73 -13.23 -4.61
N TYR A 375 3.46 -14.08 -3.87
CA TYR A 375 4.51 -14.93 -4.44
C TYR A 375 3.97 -15.93 -5.46
N GLY A 376 2.85 -16.58 -5.15
CA GLY A 376 2.27 -17.63 -6.01
C GLY A 376 1.86 -17.10 -7.39
N GLY A 377 1.19 -15.95 -7.43
CA GLY A 377 0.76 -15.31 -8.66
C GLY A 377 1.94 -14.84 -9.53
N ASP A 378 2.95 -14.20 -8.93
CA ASP A 378 4.15 -13.76 -9.66
C ASP A 378 4.94 -14.95 -10.23
N LYS A 379 5.12 -16.01 -9.44
CA LYS A 379 5.81 -17.24 -9.86
C LYS A 379 5.11 -17.90 -11.05
N ALA A 380 3.80 -18.10 -10.98
CA ALA A 380 3.04 -18.75 -12.06
C ALA A 380 3.19 -18.00 -13.39
N ARG A 381 3.05 -16.68 -13.37
CA ARG A 381 3.20 -15.81 -14.53
C ARG A 381 4.62 -15.89 -15.13
N LYS A 382 5.64 -15.77 -14.30
CA LYS A 382 7.06 -15.81 -14.75
C LYS A 382 7.50 -17.18 -15.20
N THR A 383 6.97 -18.25 -14.61
CA THR A 383 7.24 -19.62 -15.10
C THR A 383 6.82 -19.77 -16.55
N SER A 384 5.64 -19.27 -16.93
CA SER A 384 5.20 -19.27 -18.34
C SER A 384 6.18 -18.50 -19.24
N LEU A 385 6.64 -17.32 -18.85
CA LEU A 385 7.63 -16.55 -19.62
C LEU A 385 8.97 -17.28 -19.81
N VAL A 386 9.42 -18.00 -18.79
CA VAL A 386 10.67 -18.78 -18.84
C VAL A 386 10.53 -20.06 -19.69
N ASP A 387 9.42 -20.78 -19.53
CA ASP A 387 9.18 -22.06 -20.22
C ASP A 387 9.00 -21.89 -21.73
N TYR A 388 8.50 -20.72 -22.15
CA TYR A 388 8.28 -20.38 -23.54
C TYR A 388 9.34 -19.45 -24.15
N GLY A 389 10.49 -19.28 -23.48
CA GLY A 389 11.66 -18.60 -24.04
C GLY A 389 11.55 -17.07 -24.13
N PHE A 390 10.68 -16.41 -23.35
CA PHE A 390 10.60 -14.96 -23.28
C PHE A 390 11.60 -14.36 -22.30
N ARG A 391 11.94 -15.11 -21.22
CA ARG A 391 12.87 -14.67 -20.18
C ARG A 391 13.80 -15.79 -19.74
N LEU A 392 14.99 -15.41 -19.24
CA LEU A 392 15.90 -16.33 -18.58
C LEU A 392 15.32 -16.83 -17.24
N PRO A 393 15.74 -18.01 -16.74
CA PRO A 393 15.34 -18.50 -15.42
C PRO A 393 15.58 -17.51 -14.28
N ALA A 394 16.56 -16.61 -14.40
CA ALA A 394 16.84 -15.54 -13.46
C ALA A 394 15.66 -14.60 -13.21
N ALA A 395 14.70 -14.50 -14.14
CA ALA A 395 13.47 -13.72 -13.95
C ALA A 395 12.64 -14.23 -12.78
N LEU A 396 12.73 -15.52 -12.43
CA LEU A 396 12.05 -16.10 -11.26
C LEU A 396 12.63 -15.60 -9.93
N ASP A 397 13.87 -15.09 -9.92
CA ASP A 397 14.54 -14.56 -8.72
C ASP A 397 14.22 -13.08 -8.46
N ASN A 398 13.60 -12.38 -9.42
CA ASN A 398 12.98 -11.08 -9.20
C ASN A 398 11.53 -11.28 -8.76
N ARG A 399 11.29 -11.50 -7.50
CA ARG A 399 10.00 -11.90 -6.94
C ARG A 399 9.71 -11.18 -5.63
N PRO A 400 8.46 -11.09 -5.19
CA PRO A 400 8.20 -10.71 -3.80
C PRO A 400 8.74 -11.79 -2.85
N LEU A 401 8.87 -11.42 -1.59
CA LEU A 401 9.19 -12.40 -0.54
C LEU A 401 8.14 -13.51 -0.51
N THR A 402 8.58 -14.72 -0.17
CA THR A 402 7.67 -15.76 0.30
C THR A 402 7.13 -15.38 1.69
N PHE A 403 6.04 -15.99 2.12
CA PHE A 403 5.47 -15.70 3.43
C PHE A 403 6.42 -16.09 4.57
N ASP A 404 7.17 -17.17 4.43
CA ASP A 404 8.14 -17.62 5.42
C ASP A 404 9.32 -16.64 5.52
N GLU A 405 9.86 -16.17 4.37
CA GLU A 405 10.91 -15.15 4.34
C GLU A 405 10.43 -13.82 4.99
N PHE A 406 9.16 -13.46 4.77
CA PHE A 406 8.57 -12.30 5.43
C PHE A 406 8.55 -12.46 6.96
N ARG A 407 8.13 -13.64 7.47
CA ARG A 407 8.12 -13.92 8.91
C ARG A 407 9.52 -13.91 9.52
N GLU A 408 10.50 -14.45 8.83
CA GLU A 408 11.90 -14.46 9.31
C GLU A 408 12.50 -13.06 9.46
N LEU A 409 12.06 -12.11 8.62
CA LEU A 409 12.54 -10.72 8.64
C LEU A 409 11.80 -9.82 9.63
N THR A 410 10.74 -10.30 10.28
CA THR A 410 9.88 -9.48 11.14
C THR A 410 9.94 -9.91 12.61
N PRO A 411 10.88 -9.35 13.40
CA PRO A 411 11.18 -9.84 14.76
C PRO A 411 10.11 -9.50 15.79
N SER A 412 9.35 -8.43 15.58
CA SER A 412 8.29 -7.98 16.50
C SER A 412 7.13 -7.42 15.70
N THR A 413 5.94 -8.01 15.85
CA THR A 413 4.77 -7.64 15.03
C THR A 413 3.56 -7.33 15.92
N ILE A 414 2.87 -6.23 15.61
CA ILE A 414 1.53 -5.92 16.11
C ILE A 414 0.55 -6.05 14.96
N TYR A 415 -0.37 -6.99 15.07
CA TYR A 415 -1.51 -7.13 14.16
C TYR A 415 -2.66 -6.27 14.62
N ILE A 416 -3.22 -5.46 13.75
CA ILE A 416 -4.36 -4.59 14.05
C ILE A 416 -5.55 -5.01 13.21
N SER A 417 -6.66 -5.30 13.86
CA SER A 417 -7.91 -5.62 13.17
C SER A 417 -9.14 -5.35 14.04
N ALA A 418 -10.26 -5.02 13.42
CA ALA A 418 -11.57 -5.07 14.09
C ALA A 418 -12.13 -6.50 14.16
N THR A 419 -11.65 -7.37 13.28
CA THR A 419 -12.07 -8.77 13.13
C THR A 419 -10.85 -9.65 12.83
N PRO A 420 -9.97 -9.91 13.81
CA PRO A 420 -8.78 -10.74 13.61
C PRO A 420 -9.11 -12.09 12.96
N ALA A 421 -8.20 -12.60 12.15
CA ALA A 421 -8.31 -13.92 11.56
C ALA A 421 -7.61 -14.97 12.45
N GLU A 422 -7.79 -16.23 12.10
CA GLU A 422 -7.21 -17.36 12.82
C GLU A 422 -5.67 -17.25 12.93
N TYR A 423 -5.02 -16.82 11.84
CA TYR A 423 -3.58 -16.65 11.80
C TYR A 423 -3.05 -15.68 12.87
N GLU A 424 -3.67 -14.51 13.01
CA GLU A 424 -3.23 -13.51 14.01
C GLU A 424 -3.46 -14.02 15.43
N LEU A 425 -4.53 -14.78 15.63
CA LEU A 425 -4.84 -15.39 16.92
C LEU A 425 -3.85 -16.50 17.27
N GLU A 426 -3.46 -17.32 16.31
CA GLU A 426 -2.43 -18.35 16.49
C GLU A 426 -1.07 -17.73 16.80
N GLU A 427 -0.62 -16.73 16.02
CA GLU A 427 0.66 -16.07 16.22
C GLU A 427 0.76 -15.34 17.57
N SER A 428 -0.36 -14.81 18.09
CA SER A 428 -0.43 -14.17 19.42
C SER A 428 -0.84 -15.13 20.54
N GLU A 429 -0.78 -16.45 20.30
CA GLU A 429 -1.12 -17.50 21.26
C GLU A 429 -2.50 -17.31 21.91
N GLY A 430 -3.45 -16.72 21.16
CA GLY A 430 -4.80 -16.39 21.64
C GLY A 430 -4.88 -15.18 22.57
N VAL A 431 -3.76 -14.50 22.83
CA VAL A 431 -3.76 -13.28 23.67
C VAL A 431 -4.13 -12.07 22.80
N ILE A 432 -5.27 -11.47 23.12
CA ILE A 432 -5.80 -10.30 22.40
C ILE A 432 -5.82 -9.10 23.33
N VAL A 433 -5.28 -7.99 22.83
CA VAL A 433 -5.43 -6.67 23.46
C VAL A 433 -6.69 -6.04 22.91
N GLU A 434 -7.70 -5.81 23.76
CA GLU A 434 -8.99 -5.27 23.36
C GLU A 434 -9.02 -3.73 23.40
N GLN A 435 -9.62 -3.13 22.41
CA GLN A 435 -9.91 -1.68 22.36
C GLN A 435 -11.30 -1.46 21.76
N ILE A 436 -12.32 -1.60 22.59
CA ILE A 436 -13.73 -1.60 22.19
C ILE A 436 -14.36 -0.22 22.41
N ILE A 437 -13.97 0.49 23.46
CA ILE A 437 -14.56 1.77 23.82
C ILE A 437 -14.12 2.88 22.85
N ARG A 438 -15.11 3.55 22.25
CA ARG A 438 -14.89 4.73 21.38
C ARG A 438 -14.79 6.00 22.24
N PRO A 439 -13.75 6.81 22.06
CA PRO A 439 -13.61 8.11 22.76
C PRO A 439 -14.78 9.06 22.52
N THR A 440 -15.46 8.93 21.38
CA THR A 440 -16.64 9.72 21.01
C THR A 440 -17.90 9.37 21.80
N GLY A 441 -17.90 8.26 22.52
CA GLY A 441 -19.05 7.72 23.22
C GLY A 441 -20.10 7.06 22.31
N LEU A 442 -19.84 6.96 20.99
CA LEU A 442 -20.80 6.37 20.04
C LEU A 442 -20.91 4.85 20.25
N PRO A 443 -22.09 4.34 20.60
CA PRO A 443 -22.30 2.88 20.73
C PRO A 443 -22.36 2.23 19.35
N ASP A 444 -22.16 0.90 19.31
CA ASP A 444 -22.40 0.13 18.09
C ASP A 444 -23.87 0.24 17.65
N PRO A 445 -24.15 0.13 16.33
CA PRO A 445 -25.50 0.29 15.80
C PRO A 445 -26.44 -0.82 16.28
N ILE A 446 -27.72 -0.56 16.29
CA ILE A 446 -28.73 -1.58 16.51
C ILE A 446 -28.87 -2.40 15.23
N ILE A 447 -28.78 -3.71 15.33
CA ILE A 447 -29.05 -4.64 14.23
C ILE A 447 -30.49 -5.13 14.34
N GLU A 448 -31.26 -4.95 13.29
CA GLU A 448 -32.64 -5.42 13.18
C GLU A 448 -32.74 -6.41 12.03
N VAL A 449 -33.36 -7.55 12.25
CA VAL A 449 -33.60 -8.58 11.23
C VAL A 449 -35.02 -8.45 10.73
N ARG A 450 -35.20 -8.37 9.41
CA ARG A 450 -36.49 -8.28 8.74
C ARG A 450 -36.60 -9.34 7.65
N PRO A 451 -37.84 -9.79 7.31
CA PRO A 451 -38.04 -10.82 6.26
C PRO A 451 -37.58 -10.32 4.89
N THR A 452 -37.21 -11.23 4.00
CA THR A 452 -36.84 -10.90 2.61
C THR A 452 -38.07 -10.57 1.76
N GLU A 453 -39.25 -11.01 2.14
CA GLU A 453 -40.49 -10.65 1.48
C GLU A 453 -40.75 -9.15 1.59
N HIS A 454 -40.93 -8.47 0.46
CA HIS A 454 -41.06 -7.00 0.35
C HIS A 454 -39.84 -6.19 0.85
N GLN A 455 -38.62 -6.79 0.90
CA GLN A 455 -37.41 -6.13 1.39
C GLN A 455 -37.09 -4.80 0.65
N VAL A 456 -37.46 -4.68 -0.64
CA VAL A 456 -37.17 -3.46 -1.42
C VAL A 456 -38.14 -2.34 -1.04
N ASP A 457 -39.41 -2.65 -0.82
CA ASP A 457 -40.41 -1.65 -0.43
C ASP A 457 -40.13 -1.13 0.99
N ASP A 458 -39.80 -2.04 1.92
CA ASP A 458 -39.41 -1.69 3.30
C ASP A 458 -38.12 -0.86 3.32
N LEU A 459 -37.13 -1.23 2.49
CA LEU A 459 -35.90 -0.46 2.32
C LEU A 459 -36.19 0.96 1.80
N MET A 460 -37.11 1.10 0.84
CA MET A 460 -37.48 2.43 0.30
C MET A 460 -38.10 3.32 1.37
N GLU A 461 -38.94 2.79 2.25
CA GLU A 461 -39.51 3.53 3.37
C GLU A 461 -38.42 4.02 4.34
N GLU A 462 -37.46 3.16 4.70
CA GLU A 462 -36.30 3.52 5.54
C GLU A 462 -35.42 4.56 4.86
N ILE A 463 -35.18 4.46 3.56
CA ILE A 463 -34.43 5.45 2.78
C ILE A 463 -35.13 6.80 2.84
N GLN A 464 -36.44 6.86 2.63
CA GLN A 464 -37.19 8.09 2.64
C GLN A 464 -37.11 8.80 4.01
N GLN A 465 -37.23 8.04 5.11
CA GLN A 465 -37.07 8.57 6.47
C GLN A 465 -35.68 9.17 6.71
N ARG A 466 -34.60 8.54 6.15
CA ARG A 466 -33.23 9.04 6.28
C ARG A 466 -32.99 10.27 5.41
N ARG A 467 -33.56 10.29 4.21
CA ARG A 467 -33.49 11.43 3.28
C ARG A 467 -34.09 12.68 3.88
N GLU A 468 -35.23 12.58 4.56
CA GLU A 468 -35.88 13.70 5.27
C GLU A 468 -34.99 14.30 6.37
N ARG A 469 -34.06 13.50 6.93
CA ARG A 469 -33.06 13.91 7.92
C ARG A 469 -31.72 14.27 7.34
N HIS A 470 -31.58 14.32 6.02
CA HIS A 470 -30.30 14.55 5.31
C HIS A 470 -29.20 13.53 5.66
N GLN A 471 -29.57 12.32 6.00
CA GLN A 471 -28.67 11.20 6.32
C GLN A 471 -28.41 10.33 5.08
N ARG A 472 -27.35 9.52 5.09
CA ARG A 472 -26.95 8.66 3.98
C ARG A 472 -27.20 7.19 4.31
N VAL A 473 -27.44 6.42 3.26
CA VAL A 473 -27.75 4.99 3.35
C VAL A 473 -26.75 4.19 2.51
N LEU A 474 -26.22 3.09 3.07
CA LEU A 474 -25.46 2.09 2.35
C LEU A 474 -26.31 0.82 2.19
N VAL A 475 -26.33 0.27 0.99
CA VAL A 475 -27.04 -0.98 0.69
C VAL A 475 -26.08 -1.99 0.09
N THR A 476 -26.00 -3.20 0.66
CA THR A 476 -25.16 -4.27 0.12
C THR A 476 -26.00 -5.38 -0.49
N THR A 477 -25.63 -5.75 -1.72
CA THR A 477 -26.23 -6.84 -2.50
C THR A 477 -25.25 -8.00 -2.66
N LEU A 478 -25.71 -9.13 -3.22
CA LEU A 478 -24.87 -10.31 -3.46
C LEU A 478 -24.18 -10.29 -4.82
N THR A 479 -24.75 -9.60 -5.80
CA THR A 479 -24.22 -9.59 -7.17
C THR A 479 -24.17 -8.18 -7.76
N LYS A 480 -23.30 -7.98 -8.74
CA LYS A 480 -23.18 -6.71 -9.49
C LYS A 480 -24.51 -6.36 -10.15
N ARG A 481 -25.12 -7.34 -10.79
CA ARG A 481 -26.41 -7.16 -11.48
C ARG A 481 -27.50 -6.69 -10.50
N MET A 482 -27.61 -7.29 -9.30
CA MET A 482 -28.53 -6.81 -8.26
C MET A 482 -28.24 -5.35 -7.87
N ALA A 483 -26.97 -4.96 -7.74
CA ALA A 483 -26.61 -3.59 -7.38
C ALA A 483 -27.05 -2.60 -8.48
N GLU A 484 -26.82 -2.92 -9.74
CA GLU A 484 -27.23 -2.11 -10.89
C GLU A 484 -28.77 -2.01 -10.98
N GLU A 485 -29.48 -3.14 -10.98
CA GLU A 485 -30.95 -3.19 -11.08
C GLU A 485 -31.62 -2.44 -9.90
N LEU A 486 -31.10 -2.60 -8.69
CA LEU A 486 -31.61 -1.88 -7.52
C LEU A 486 -31.34 -0.38 -7.62
N SER A 487 -30.17 0.02 -8.06
CA SER A 487 -29.81 1.43 -8.26
C SER A 487 -30.73 2.09 -9.29
N GLU A 488 -30.96 1.44 -10.43
CA GLU A 488 -31.91 1.93 -11.46
C GLU A 488 -33.36 2.02 -10.91
N TYR A 489 -33.78 1.02 -10.15
CA TYR A 489 -35.12 1.02 -9.58
C TYR A 489 -35.31 2.19 -8.62
N LEU A 490 -34.34 2.43 -7.70
CA LEU A 490 -34.37 3.54 -6.75
C LEU A 490 -34.32 4.91 -7.47
N GLN A 491 -33.53 5.05 -8.54
CA GLN A 491 -33.47 6.27 -9.36
C GLN A 491 -34.80 6.53 -10.04
N ARG A 492 -35.45 5.52 -10.59
CA ARG A 492 -36.81 5.64 -11.19
C ARG A 492 -37.87 6.07 -10.16
N ALA A 493 -37.67 5.69 -8.89
CA ALA A 493 -38.50 6.14 -7.76
C ALA A 493 -38.13 7.55 -7.23
N GLY A 494 -37.20 8.26 -7.89
CA GLY A 494 -36.80 9.63 -7.53
C GLY A 494 -35.82 9.74 -6.36
N ILE A 495 -35.09 8.65 -6.04
CA ILE A 495 -34.07 8.61 -5.01
C ILE A 495 -32.70 8.78 -5.67
N ALA A 496 -31.94 9.78 -5.24
CA ALA A 496 -30.57 10.00 -5.75
C ALA A 496 -29.64 8.87 -5.29
N THR A 497 -29.34 7.95 -6.20
CA THR A 497 -28.63 6.70 -5.92
C THR A 497 -27.43 6.54 -6.84
N ALA A 498 -26.31 6.12 -6.28
CA ALA A 498 -25.16 5.62 -7.03
C ALA A 498 -24.90 4.15 -6.69
N TYR A 499 -24.15 3.44 -7.55
CA TYR A 499 -23.71 2.08 -7.27
C TYR A 499 -22.20 1.95 -7.45
N ILE A 500 -21.59 1.05 -6.70
CA ILE A 500 -20.17 0.71 -6.78
C ILE A 500 -20.00 -0.81 -6.85
N HIS A 501 -19.20 -1.28 -7.81
CA HIS A 501 -18.73 -2.66 -7.90
C HIS A 501 -17.26 -2.71 -8.33
N SER A 502 -16.69 -3.91 -8.51
CA SER A 502 -15.27 -4.11 -8.81
C SER A 502 -14.81 -3.48 -10.13
N ASP A 503 -15.72 -3.23 -11.08
CA ASP A 503 -15.41 -2.71 -12.41
C ASP A 503 -15.55 -1.18 -12.49
N VAL A 504 -15.98 -0.52 -11.41
CA VAL A 504 -15.99 0.95 -11.31
C VAL A 504 -14.55 1.40 -11.10
N ASP A 505 -14.09 2.29 -11.98
CA ASP A 505 -12.75 2.88 -11.90
C ASP A 505 -12.50 3.55 -10.55
N THR A 506 -11.26 3.53 -10.12
CA THR A 506 -10.87 4.06 -8.81
C THR A 506 -11.16 5.54 -8.64
N LEU A 507 -10.95 6.34 -9.69
CA LEU A 507 -11.30 7.77 -9.70
C LEU A 507 -12.78 8.00 -9.52
N GLU A 508 -13.57 7.27 -10.26
CA GLU A 508 -15.01 7.36 -10.19
C GLU A 508 -15.53 6.89 -8.82
N ARG A 509 -14.91 5.86 -8.23
CA ARG A 509 -15.23 5.43 -6.87
C ARG A 509 -14.98 6.54 -5.85
N ILE A 510 -13.84 7.23 -5.90
CA ILE A 510 -13.53 8.35 -4.99
C ILE A 510 -14.54 9.48 -5.21
N ARG A 511 -14.86 9.80 -6.46
CA ARG A 511 -15.84 10.83 -6.81
C ARG A 511 -17.23 10.48 -6.26
N ILE A 512 -17.71 9.26 -6.44
CA ILE A 512 -19.00 8.79 -5.92
C ILE A 512 -19.06 8.92 -4.41
N LEU A 513 -17.98 8.57 -3.70
CA LEU A 513 -17.91 8.69 -2.25
C LEU A 513 -17.90 10.15 -1.78
N ASP A 514 -17.21 11.02 -2.47
CA ASP A 514 -17.20 12.47 -2.18
C ASP A 514 -18.58 13.10 -2.46
N GLU A 515 -19.23 12.70 -3.53
CA GLU A 515 -20.58 13.11 -3.89
C GLU A 515 -21.63 12.60 -2.88
N LEU A 516 -21.48 11.36 -2.35
CA LEU A 516 -22.29 10.83 -1.27
C LEU A 516 -22.15 11.70 0.00
N ARG A 517 -20.92 12.06 0.38
CA ARG A 517 -20.64 12.95 1.51
C ARG A 517 -21.26 14.32 1.32
N LYS A 518 -21.13 14.90 0.13
CA LYS A 518 -21.71 16.22 -0.22
C LYS A 518 -23.24 16.18 -0.33
N GLY A 519 -23.84 14.98 -0.35
CA GLY A 519 -25.29 14.82 -0.45
C GLY A 519 -25.84 14.93 -1.87
N VAL A 520 -24.99 14.75 -2.88
CA VAL A 520 -25.43 14.58 -4.27
C VAL A 520 -26.22 13.28 -4.41
N PHE A 521 -25.78 12.23 -3.70
CA PHE A 521 -26.48 10.96 -3.56
C PHE A 521 -26.98 10.76 -2.13
N ASP A 522 -28.16 10.15 -1.99
CA ASP A 522 -28.73 9.75 -0.72
C ASP A 522 -28.38 8.30 -0.37
N VAL A 523 -28.23 7.47 -1.40
CA VAL A 523 -28.01 6.03 -1.30
C VAL A 523 -26.81 5.58 -2.13
N LEU A 524 -26.00 4.73 -1.54
CA LEU A 524 -24.93 4.03 -2.23
C LEU A 524 -25.19 2.53 -2.18
N VAL A 525 -25.31 1.90 -3.36
CA VAL A 525 -25.55 0.45 -3.49
C VAL A 525 -24.25 -0.23 -3.94
N GLY A 526 -23.96 -1.44 -3.43
CA GLY A 526 -22.82 -2.20 -3.92
C GLY A 526 -22.71 -3.60 -3.40
N VAL A 527 -21.83 -4.39 -4.04
CA VAL A 527 -21.65 -5.82 -3.69
C VAL A 527 -20.70 -5.99 -2.52
N ASN A 528 -19.61 -5.25 -2.51
CA ASN A 528 -18.53 -5.35 -1.52
C ASN A 528 -18.02 -3.95 -1.16
N LEU A 529 -18.95 -3.07 -0.85
CA LEU A 529 -18.70 -1.64 -0.65
C LEU A 529 -17.62 -1.32 0.38
N LEU A 530 -17.23 -2.30 1.23
CA LEU A 530 -16.83 -1.96 2.58
C LEU A 530 -15.54 -2.61 3.05
N ARG A 531 -14.80 -3.27 2.15
CA ARG A 531 -13.48 -3.83 2.48
C ARG A 531 -12.40 -2.77 2.71
N GLU A 532 -12.62 -1.55 2.24
CA GLU A 532 -11.58 -0.52 2.21
C GLU A 532 -11.96 0.64 3.13
N GLY A 533 -11.37 0.74 4.28
CA GLY A 533 -11.19 1.87 5.21
C GLY A 533 -12.03 3.15 5.11
N LEU A 534 -13.23 3.09 4.52
CA LEU A 534 -14.08 4.24 4.29
C LEU A 534 -14.65 4.78 5.61
N ASP A 535 -14.34 6.01 5.91
CA ASP A 535 -14.87 6.75 7.03
C ASP A 535 -16.01 7.66 6.55
N LEU A 536 -17.25 7.20 6.72
CA LEU A 536 -18.47 7.88 6.30
C LEU A 536 -19.37 8.20 7.51
N PRO A 537 -19.06 9.23 8.28
CA PRO A 537 -19.85 9.60 9.46
C PRO A 537 -21.29 10.03 9.12
N GLU A 538 -21.59 10.34 7.87
CA GLU A 538 -22.91 10.74 7.37
C GLU A 538 -23.88 9.54 7.23
N VAL A 539 -23.35 8.31 7.23
CA VAL A 539 -24.13 7.09 7.06
C VAL A 539 -24.81 6.70 8.36
N SER A 540 -26.13 6.79 8.37
CA SER A 540 -26.99 6.40 9.51
C SER A 540 -27.62 5.03 9.36
N LEU A 541 -27.75 4.51 8.13
CA LEU A 541 -28.35 3.22 7.84
C LEU A 541 -27.46 2.39 6.95
N VAL A 542 -27.27 1.13 7.34
CA VAL A 542 -26.67 0.09 6.52
C VAL A 542 -27.70 -1.02 6.33
N ALA A 543 -28.07 -1.30 5.09
CA ALA A 543 -28.98 -2.37 4.73
C ALA A 543 -28.24 -3.52 4.02
N ILE A 544 -28.41 -4.73 4.50
CA ILE A 544 -27.81 -5.94 3.94
C ILE A 544 -28.93 -6.83 3.40
N LEU A 545 -29.07 -6.86 2.08
CA LEU A 545 -30.05 -7.70 1.41
C LEU A 545 -29.58 -9.15 1.40
N ASP A 546 -30.51 -10.09 1.51
CA ASP A 546 -30.23 -11.53 1.52
C ASP A 546 -29.11 -11.89 2.51
N ALA A 547 -29.21 -11.42 3.75
CA ALA A 547 -28.18 -11.61 4.77
C ALA A 547 -28.00 -13.08 5.18
N ASP A 548 -29.01 -13.93 4.95
CA ASP A 548 -29.03 -15.37 5.24
C ASP A 548 -28.39 -16.25 4.15
N LYS A 549 -27.95 -15.68 3.04
CA LYS A 549 -27.25 -16.42 1.99
C LYS A 549 -25.79 -16.57 2.36
N GLU A 550 -25.49 -17.58 3.17
CA GLU A 550 -24.14 -17.84 3.65
C GLU A 550 -23.10 -17.90 2.52
N GLY A 551 -21.93 -17.33 2.77
CA GLY A 551 -20.82 -17.28 1.85
C GLY A 551 -19.85 -16.17 2.24
N PHE A 552 -18.82 -15.97 1.43
CA PHE A 552 -17.76 -15.02 1.71
C PHE A 552 -18.26 -13.57 2.00
N LEU A 553 -19.31 -13.11 1.29
CA LEU A 553 -19.91 -11.78 1.47
C LEU A 553 -20.86 -11.68 2.67
N ARG A 554 -21.23 -12.79 3.28
CA ARG A 554 -22.16 -12.89 4.42
C ARG A 554 -21.56 -13.69 5.57
N SER A 555 -20.23 -13.84 5.59
CA SER A 555 -19.52 -14.39 6.75
C SER A 555 -19.63 -13.43 7.94
N HIS A 556 -19.51 -13.94 9.16
CA HIS A 556 -19.47 -13.15 10.40
C HIS A 556 -18.57 -11.91 10.26
N ARG A 557 -17.32 -12.07 9.77
CA ARG A 557 -16.38 -10.99 9.56
C ARG A 557 -16.90 -9.91 8.59
N SER A 558 -17.48 -10.33 7.46
CA SER A 558 -18.03 -9.41 6.46
C SER A 558 -19.23 -8.64 7.00
N LEU A 559 -20.12 -9.32 7.72
CA LEU A 559 -21.30 -8.71 8.35
C LEU A 559 -20.89 -7.70 9.43
N THR A 560 -19.96 -8.06 10.32
CA THR A 560 -19.46 -7.19 11.39
C THR A 560 -18.78 -5.93 10.83
N GLN A 561 -17.97 -6.05 9.78
CA GLN A 561 -17.35 -4.89 9.13
C GLN A 561 -18.35 -3.97 8.45
N THR A 562 -19.34 -4.57 7.80
CA THR A 562 -20.41 -3.84 7.14
C THR A 562 -21.28 -3.10 8.16
N ALA A 563 -21.69 -3.76 9.23
CA ALA A 563 -22.44 -3.18 10.34
C ALA A 563 -21.67 -2.02 11.00
N GLY A 564 -20.36 -2.17 11.17
CA GLY A 564 -19.48 -1.15 11.74
C GLY A 564 -19.43 0.18 10.97
N ARG A 565 -19.92 0.24 9.71
CA ARG A 565 -20.01 1.48 8.95
C ARG A 565 -21.08 2.44 9.49
N ALA A 566 -22.14 1.91 10.09
CA ALA A 566 -23.16 2.73 10.78
C ALA A 566 -22.73 3.18 12.19
N ALA A 567 -21.64 2.63 12.74
CA ALA A 567 -21.20 2.90 14.11
C ALA A 567 -20.60 4.31 14.34
N ARG A 568 -20.53 5.13 13.30
CA ARG A 568 -20.04 6.53 13.37
C ARG A 568 -21.13 7.56 13.42
N HIS A 569 -22.37 7.15 13.31
CA HIS A 569 -23.54 8.01 13.39
C HIS A 569 -24.30 7.78 14.71
N VAL A 570 -24.79 8.86 15.34
CA VAL A 570 -25.54 8.76 16.62
C VAL A 570 -26.79 7.89 16.49
N GLU A 571 -27.48 7.98 15.35
CA GLU A 571 -28.66 7.21 15.00
C GLU A 571 -28.33 5.97 14.14
N GLY A 572 -27.10 5.42 14.28
CA GLY A 572 -26.64 4.29 13.48
C GLY A 572 -27.55 3.06 13.63
N LYS A 573 -28.04 2.53 12.50
CA LYS A 573 -28.92 1.37 12.41
C LYS A 573 -28.44 0.44 11.31
N VAL A 574 -28.61 -0.87 11.52
CA VAL A 574 -28.32 -1.90 10.51
C VAL A 574 -29.56 -2.76 10.31
N LEU A 575 -29.91 -3.00 9.06
CA LEU A 575 -30.98 -3.92 8.67
C LEU A 575 -30.38 -5.15 8.00
N PHE A 576 -30.69 -6.32 8.54
CA PHE A 576 -30.46 -7.60 7.90
C PHE A 576 -31.79 -8.09 7.32
N TYR A 577 -31.89 -8.15 5.99
CA TYR A 577 -33.02 -8.79 5.34
C TYR A 577 -32.71 -10.27 5.19
N ALA A 578 -33.48 -11.10 5.93
CA ALA A 578 -33.23 -12.54 6.03
C ALA A 578 -34.50 -13.28 6.49
N ASP A 579 -34.73 -14.45 5.94
CA ASP A 579 -35.86 -15.31 6.35
C ASP A 579 -35.49 -16.24 7.51
N LYS A 580 -34.20 -16.44 7.73
CA LYS A 580 -33.66 -17.20 8.87
C LYS A 580 -32.35 -16.57 9.36
N ILE A 581 -32.14 -16.67 10.66
CA ILE A 581 -30.86 -16.20 11.25
C ILE A 581 -29.84 -17.32 11.09
N THR A 582 -28.74 -17.02 10.43
CA THR A 582 -27.59 -17.93 10.27
C THR A 582 -26.64 -17.80 11.45
N GLU A 583 -25.70 -18.74 11.60
CA GLU A 583 -24.68 -18.67 12.65
C GLU A 583 -23.84 -17.40 12.54
N SER A 584 -23.41 -17.03 11.32
CA SER A 584 -22.65 -15.80 11.06
C SER A 584 -23.44 -14.54 11.44
N MET A 585 -24.75 -14.51 11.18
CA MET A 585 -25.60 -13.41 11.59
C MET A 585 -25.74 -13.35 13.12
N GLN A 586 -26.00 -14.50 13.77
CA GLN A 586 -26.16 -14.55 15.23
C GLN A 586 -24.91 -14.05 15.94
N GLN A 587 -23.73 -14.53 15.54
CA GLN A 587 -22.45 -14.06 16.10
C GLN A 587 -22.28 -12.54 15.94
N THR A 588 -22.62 -12.00 14.75
CA THR A 588 -22.52 -10.56 14.50
C THR A 588 -23.48 -9.76 15.40
N ILE A 589 -24.72 -10.24 15.57
CA ILE A 589 -25.73 -9.61 16.41
C ILE A 589 -25.27 -9.59 17.86
N ASP A 590 -24.84 -10.73 18.37
CA ASP A 590 -24.43 -10.89 19.77
C ASP A 590 -23.20 -10.04 20.11
N GLU A 591 -22.15 -10.06 19.26
CA GLU A 591 -20.96 -9.23 19.45
C GLU A 591 -21.30 -7.73 19.38
N THR A 592 -22.13 -7.33 18.43
CA THR A 592 -22.52 -5.92 18.28
C THR A 592 -23.32 -5.44 19.48
N ALA A 593 -24.22 -6.30 20.01
CA ALA A 593 -24.99 -6.02 21.19
C ALA A 593 -24.13 -5.90 22.47
N ASP A 594 -23.18 -6.82 22.68
CA ASP A 594 -22.21 -6.77 23.80
C ASP A 594 -21.36 -5.50 23.75
N ARG A 595 -20.78 -5.16 22.58
CA ARG A 595 -20.00 -3.94 22.40
C ARG A 595 -20.83 -2.68 22.67
N ARG A 596 -22.08 -2.68 22.22
CA ARG A 596 -23.02 -1.59 22.49
C ARG A 596 -23.28 -1.43 23.98
N GLU A 597 -23.54 -2.51 24.68
CA GLU A 597 -23.81 -2.50 26.13
C GLU A 597 -22.58 -1.99 26.90
N ARG A 598 -21.39 -2.49 26.59
CA ARG A 598 -20.12 -2.03 27.21
C ARG A 598 -19.91 -0.52 26.98
N GLN A 599 -20.15 -0.02 25.78
CA GLN A 599 -20.02 1.40 25.47
C GLN A 599 -21.02 2.25 26.26
N LEU A 600 -22.30 1.82 26.34
CA LEU A 600 -23.33 2.54 27.08
C LEU A 600 -23.05 2.54 28.59
N ALA A 601 -22.59 1.44 29.14
CA ALA A 601 -22.16 1.32 30.54
C ALA A 601 -20.99 2.28 30.84
N TYR A 602 -19.99 2.31 29.97
CA TYR A 602 -18.86 3.22 30.08
C TYR A 602 -19.30 4.71 30.01
N ASN A 603 -20.17 5.03 29.04
CA ASN A 603 -20.71 6.38 28.91
C ASN A 603 -21.44 6.86 30.17
N LYS A 604 -22.26 5.97 30.74
CA LYS A 604 -23.00 6.24 31.99
C LYS A 604 -22.06 6.46 33.16
N ALA A 605 -21.06 5.60 33.31
CA ALA A 605 -20.07 5.69 34.41
C ALA A 605 -19.23 6.97 34.33
N ASN A 606 -18.94 7.47 33.13
CA ASN A 606 -18.06 8.62 32.90
C ASN A 606 -18.82 9.88 32.50
N ASN A 607 -20.17 9.90 32.54
CA ASN A 607 -21.03 11.02 32.10
C ASN A 607 -20.73 11.52 30.68
N ILE A 608 -20.46 10.59 29.75
CA ILE A 608 -20.17 10.91 28.35
C ILE A 608 -21.46 10.95 27.54
N THR A 609 -21.68 12.06 26.84
CA THR A 609 -22.74 12.16 25.85
C THR A 609 -22.16 11.79 24.47
N PRO A 610 -22.73 10.79 23.75
CA PRO A 610 -22.28 10.43 22.41
C PRO A 610 -22.26 11.62 21.47
N ARG A 611 -21.15 11.80 20.75
CA ARG A 611 -20.98 12.91 19.80
C ARG A 611 -20.48 12.39 18.47
N GLN A 612 -21.14 12.81 17.40
CA GLN A 612 -20.68 12.53 16.04
C GLN A 612 -19.44 13.37 15.72
N VAL A 613 -18.44 12.75 15.09
CA VAL A 613 -17.27 13.46 14.58
C VAL A 613 -17.68 14.13 13.27
N ILE A 614 -17.77 15.44 13.29
CA ILE A 614 -17.94 16.23 12.06
C ILE A 614 -16.53 16.51 11.54
N LYS A 615 -16.10 15.79 10.53
CA LYS A 615 -14.89 16.15 9.80
C LYS A 615 -15.24 17.37 8.94
N SER A 616 -14.72 18.54 9.28
CA SER A 616 -14.83 19.73 8.45
C SER A 616 -14.26 19.43 7.07
N GLY A 617 -15.13 19.31 6.08
CA GLY A 617 -14.97 19.48 4.63
C GLY A 617 -13.64 19.18 3.95
N ILE A 618 -12.87 18.21 4.43
CA ILE A 618 -11.71 17.72 3.66
C ILE A 618 -12.28 16.84 2.56
N SER A 619 -12.45 17.42 1.38
CA SER A 619 -12.71 16.68 0.15
C SER A 619 -11.57 15.66 -0.04
N LEU A 620 -11.92 14.41 -0.28
CA LEU A 620 -10.93 13.39 -0.68
C LEU A 620 -10.22 13.77 -2.01
N VAL A 621 -10.79 14.74 -2.73
CA VAL A 621 -10.32 15.22 -4.04
C VAL A 621 -9.63 16.59 -3.92
N SER A 622 -9.99 17.43 -2.95
CA SER A 622 -9.31 18.71 -2.70
C SER A 622 -8.30 18.51 -1.58
N GLY A 623 -7.13 18.02 -1.95
CA GLY A 623 -6.00 17.86 -1.07
C GLY A 623 -5.54 19.16 -0.45
N GLY A 624 -6.01 19.43 0.78
CA GLY A 624 -5.46 20.49 1.62
C GLY A 624 -4.31 20.04 2.51
N ASP A 625 -4.16 18.73 2.78
CA ASP A 625 -3.15 18.19 3.70
C ASP A 625 -2.53 16.84 3.28
N LEU A 626 -2.88 16.30 2.13
CA LEU A 626 -1.98 15.38 1.45
C LEU A 626 -0.80 16.22 0.94
N PRO A 627 0.45 15.74 1.01
CA PRO A 627 1.56 16.43 0.39
C PRO A 627 1.15 16.87 -1.01
N SER A 628 1.43 18.11 -1.38
CA SER A 628 1.22 18.65 -2.73
C SER A 628 1.91 17.82 -3.83
N ALA A 629 2.57 16.79 -3.43
CA ALA A 629 3.28 15.76 -4.12
C ALA A 629 2.43 14.58 -4.62
N LEU A 630 1.15 14.45 -4.28
CA LEU A 630 0.30 13.51 -4.99
C LEU A 630 -0.47 14.28 -6.07
N PRO A 631 -0.10 14.19 -7.36
CA PRO A 631 -0.88 14.78 -8.44
C PRO A 631 -2.34 14.31 -8.32
N ALA A 632 -3.30 15.14 -8.73
CA ALA A 632 -4.71 14.75 -8.77
C ALA A 632 -4.94 13.39 -9.49
N GLN A 633 -4.04 13.04 -10.39
CA GLN A 633 -3.97 11.74 -11.07
C GLN A 633 -3.45 10.60 -10.19
N ALA A 634 -2.51 10.85 -9.28
CA ALA A 634 -2.02 9.83 -8.34
C ALA A 634 -2.97 9.59 -7.16
N GLN A 635 -3.77 10.60 -6.79
CA GLN A 635 -4.90 10.42 -5.86
C GLN A 635 -5.96 9.48 -6.43
N ALA A 636 -5.95 9.27 -7.73
CA ALA A 636 -6.85 8.43 -8.49
C ALA A 636 -6.40 6.99 -8.66
N TYR A 637 -5.12 6.73 -8.53
CA TYR A 637 -4.57 5.39 -8.71
C TYR A 637 -4.43 4.68 -7.37
N ILE A 638 -5.56 4.28 -6.85
CA ILE A 638 -5.60 3.19 -5.88
C ILE A 638 -5.37 1.92 -6.70
N GLU A 639 -4.32 1.16 -6.38
CA GLU A 639 -4.23 -0.21 -6.88
C GLU A 639 -5.61 -0.84 -6.66
N SER A 640 -6.31 -1.12 -7.75
CA SER A 640 -7.29 -2.18 -7.70
C SER A 640 -6.56 -3.30 -7.01
N SER A 641 -7.07 -3.77 -5.86
CA SER A 641 -6.65 -5.03 -5.26
C SER A 641 -6.20 -5.91 -6.40
N ILE A 642 -4.94 -6.36 -6.40
CA ILE A 642 -4.33 -7.17 -7.47
C ILE A 642 -5.48 -7.97 -8.05
N PRO A 643 -5.86 -7.78 -9.30
CA PRO A 643 -7.04 -8.45 -9.79
C PRO A 643 -6.74 -9.92 -9.55
N THR A 644 -7.53 -10.58 -8.74
CA THR A 644 -7.61 -12.04 -8.71
C THR A 644 -8.08 -12.54 -10.08
N LYS A 645 -8.39 -11.61 -10.99
CA LYS A 645 -8.64 -11.83 -12.40
C LYS A 645 -7.32 -11.82 -13.12
N ASP A 646 -6.89 -13.01 -13.48
CA ASP A 646 -5.82 -13.21 -14.42
C ASP A 646 -6.17 -12.40 -15.69
N PRO A 647 -5.38 -11.36 -16.08
CA PRO A 647 -5.60 -10.59 -17.31
C PRO A 647 -5.72 -11.48 -18.53
N MET A 648 -5.23 -12.70 -18.41
CA MET A 648 -5.26 -13.76 -19.39
C MET A 648 -6.66 -14.15 -19.89
N VAL A 649 -7.70 -13.93 -19.09
CA VAL A 649 -9.04 -14.43 -19.40
C VAL A 649 -9.82 -13.52 -20.37
N GLU A 650 -9.38 -12.29 -20.63
CA GLU A 650 -10.10 -11.36 -21.54
C GLU A 650 -9.95 -11.68 -23.02
N HIS A 651 -8.93 -12.44 -23.41
CA HIS A 651 -8.63 -12.76 -24.81
C HIS A 651 -8.90 -14.21 -25.22
N LEU A 652 -9.55 -15.01 -24.34
CA LEU A 652 -9.83 -16.42 -24.63
C LEU A 652 -11.02 -16.59 -25.58
N SER A 653 -10.90 -17.53 -26.52
CA SER A 653 -12.04 -17.96 -27.33
C SER A 653 -13.08 -18.73 -26.49
N ALA A 654 -14.32 -18.82 -26.98
CA ALA A 654 -15.40 -19.51 -26.27
C ALA A 654 -15.04 -20.99 -25.93
N SER A 655 -14.32 -21.70 -26.82
CA SER A 655 -13.89 -23.07 -26.56
C SER A 655 -12.81 -23.15 -25.46
N GLN A 656 -11.92 -22.19 -25.42
CA GLN A 656 -10.85 -22.11 -24.42
C GLN A 656 -11.42 -21.71 -23.04
N LEU A 657 -12.39 -20.79 -23.00
CA LEU A 657 -13.12 -20.42 -21.77
C LEU A 657 -13.89 -21.62 -21.21
N ARG A 658 -14.52 -22.45 -22.05
CA ARG A 658 -15.17 -23.70 -21.59
C ARG A 658 -14.18 -24.66 -20.96
N SER A 659 -13.06 -24.92 -21.61
CA SER A 659 -12.01 -25.81 -21.10
C SER A 659 -11.42 -25.32 -19.76
N LEU A 660 -11.21 -23.99 -19.65
CA LEU A 660 -10.70 -23.38 -18.43
C LEU A 660 -11.76 -23.45 -17.30
N LEU A 661 -13.03 -23.18 -17.61
CA LEU A 661 -14.16 -23.31 -16.69
C LEU A 661 -14.27 -24.72 -16.11
N ASP A 662 -14.19 -25.76 -16.96
CA ASP A 662 -14.25 -27.15 -16.54
C ASP A 662 -13.04 -27.52 -15.64
N SER A 663 -11.86 -27.04 -15.98
CA SER A 663 -10.64 -27.23 -15.17
C SER A 663 -10.76 -26.56 -13.80
N THR A 664 -11.26 -25.30 -13.76
CA THR A 664 -11.44 -24.54 -12.51
C THR A 664 -12.51 -25.19 -11.64
N ARG A 665 -13.62 -25.65 -12.21
CA ARG A 665 -14.63 -26.42 -11.47
C ARG A 665 -14.09 -27.71 -10.88
N LYS A 666 -13.25 -28.44 -11.62
CA LYS A 666 -12.61 -29.66 -11.12
C LYS A 666 -11.70 -29.37 -9.93
N LYS A 667 -10.85 -28.36 -10.03
CA LYS A 667 -9.98 -27.91 -8.92
C LYS A 667 -10.79 -27.46 -7.71
N MET A 668 -11.89 -26.75 -7.93
CA MET A 668 -12.82 -26.33 -6.87
C MET A 668 -13.39 -27.54 -6.10
N TYR A 669 -13.82 -28.58 -6.82
CA TYR A 669 -14.31 -29.81 -6.17
C TYR A 669 -13.21 -30.58 -5.45
N GLU A 670 -11.97 -30.59 -5.96
CA GLU A 670 -10.82 -31.21 -5.32
C GLU A 670 -10.46 -30.43 -4.01
N ALA A 671 -10.46 -29.11 -4.03
CA ALA A 671 -10.22 -28.27 -2.86
C ALA A 671 -11.35 -28.45 -1.80
N ALA A 672 -12.62 -28.48 -2.24
CA ALA A 672 -13.75 -28.74 -1.33
C ALA A 672 -13.66 -30.14 -0.69
N LYS A 673 -13.22 -31.15 -1.43
CA LYS A 673 -13.02 -32.52 -0.93
C LYS A 673 -11.84 -32.60 0.05
N ALA A 674 -10.84 -31.76 -0.12
CA ALA A 674 -9.70 -31.61 0.80
C ALA A 674 -10.01 -30.74 2.02
N LEU A 675 -11.26 -30.26 2.16
CA LEU A 675 -11.74 -29.34 3.21
C LEU A 675 -11.04 -27.98 3.20
N ASP A 676 -10.37 -27.62 2.10
CA ASP A 676 -9.84 -26.28 1.89
C ASP A 676 -10.95 -25.36 1.33
N PHE A 677 -11.81 -24.92 2.23
CA PHE A 677 -12.97 -24.09 1.88
C PHE A 677 -12.58 -22.70 1.38
N SER A 678 -11.40 -22.20 1.75
CA SER A 678 -10.87 -20.92 1.29
C SER A 678 -10.51 -20.97 -0.20
N GLU A 679 -9.77 -22.00 -0.61
CA GLU A 679 -9.38 -22.20 -2.00
C GLU A 679 -10.58 -22.64 -2.85
N ALA A 680 -11.50 -23.46 -2.31
CA ALA A 680 -12.73 -23.84 -2.98
C ALA A 680 -13.63 -22.61 -3.26
N ALA A 681 -13.73 -21.67 -2.33
CA ALA A 681 -14.49 -20.44 -2.51
C ALA A 681 -13.85 -19.53 -3.58
N ARG A 682 -12.53 -19.37 -3.56
CA ARG A 682 -11.79 -18.63 -4.58
C ARG A 682 -12.01 -19.20 -5.99
N LEU A 683 -11.87 -20.52 -6.13
CA LEU A 683 -12.06 -21.23 -7.40
C LEU A 683 -13.51 -21.19 -7.89
N ARG A 684 -14.49 -21.18 -6.97
CA ARG A 684 -15.91 -21.00 -7.31
C ARG A 684 -16.15 -19.60 -7.92
N ASP A 685 -15.60 -18.58 -7.29
CA ASP A 685 -15.79 -17.21 -7.76
C ASP A 685 -15.10 -17.00 -9.13
N GLU A 686 -13.92 -17.62 -9.33
CA GLU A 686 -13.22 -17.67 -10.60
C GLU A 686 -14.06 -18.43 -11.68
N ALA A 687 -14.65 -19.56 -11.33
CA ALA A 687 -15.53 -20.33 -12.24
C ALA A 687 -16.77 -19.53 -12.66
N ASN A 688 -17.40 -18.81 -11.75
CA ASN A 688 -18.56 -17.95 -12.02
C ASN A 688 -18.21 -16.78 -12.96
N ASP A 689 -17.01 -16.18 -12.78
CA ASP A 689 -16.51 -15.11 -13.67
C ASP A 689 -16.24 -15.64 -15.09
N LEU A 690 -15.65 -16.83 -15.22
CA LEU A 690 -15.42 -17.50 -16.50
C LEU A 690 -16.75 -17.85 -17.22
N GLU A 691 -17.73 -18.33 -16.49
CA GLU A 691 -19.06 -18.65 -17.01
C GLU A 691 -19.78 -17.39 -17.52
N THR A 692 -19.67 -16.29 -16.77
CA THR A 692 -20.25 -14.99 -17.18
C THR A 692 -19.61 -14.47 -18.45
N LYS A 693 -18.27 -14.60 -18.60
CA LYS A 693 -17.56 -14.20 -19.84
C LYS A 693 -17.93 -15.09 -21.02
N LEU A 694 -18.04 -16.40 -20.80
CA LEU A 694 -18.45 -17.33 -21.83
C LEU A 694 -19.86 -16.98 -22.38
N LEU A 695 -20.81 -16.68 -21.48
CA LEU A 695 -22.16 -16.27 -21.86
C LEU A 695 -22.19 -14.93 -22.64
N LYS A 696 -21.28 -13.99 -22.31
CA LYS A 696 -21.16 -12.73 -23.05
C LYS A 696 -20.63 -12.97 -24.47
N LEU A 697 -19.62 -13.82 -24.64
CA LEU A 697 -19.07 -14.17 -25.95
C LEU A 697 -20.07 -14.95 -26.83
N GLU A 698 -20.85 -15.87 -26.24
CA GLU A 698 -21.87 -16.64 -26.94
C GLU A 698 -23.09 -15.80 -27.38
N ARG A 699 -23.32 -14.65 -26.72
CA ARG A 699 -24.37 -13.69 -27.11
C ARG A 699 -23.88 -12.67 -28.16
N ALA A 700 -22.56 -12.52 -28.27
CA ALA A 700 -21.96 -11.60 -29.25
C ALA A 700 -21.57 -12.29 -30.58
N SER A 701 -21.54 -13.62 -30.63
CA SER A 701 -21.39 -14.47 -31.81
C SER A 701 -22.76 -14.89 -32.37
#